data_a8be5d1f32e61b367075fce44c273335
#
_entry.id   a8be5d1f32e61b367075fce44c273335
#
_cell.length_a   1.000
_cell.length_b   1.000
_cell.length_c   1.000
_cell.angle_alpha   90.00
_cell.angle_beta   90.00
_cell.angle_gamma   90.00
#
_symmetry.space_group_name_H-M   'P 1'
#
loop_
_entity.id
_entity.type
_entity.pdbx_description
1 polymer ?
#
loop_
_entity_poly.entity_id
_entity_poly.type
_entity_poly.pdbx_seq_one_letter_code
_entity_poly.pdbx_strand_id
1 'polypeptide(L)'
;VDAALTGPVRLAGCSAPSRIVFGPHVTNLGDGRRFSRRHVAYYERRARGGAGIVVTETASIHPGDQPYERAPLAEGNGAGWAAIAGACRPYGTLVLAGLGHAGLEGSSAWTRSALWGPSRVAEPATRELPMEMELTEIAEVVEGFARAAAGARDAGTDGVEIDIGVRSLLRQFHSGLTNHRTDDYGRDRTRVTREVITAVRHTFRSGILAVRVCCDELAPWAGITPESARGFVRELAPLVDLITVVRGGLYSSHAYRPDFHVARNFNTELCRRMREVAGATPVVLQGSVVDPADAQRALDEGVADLVEMTRAQIADPDLVRRSAAGRAPRPCVLCNQTCQVLDPRNPVVSCIGNPEAGAEPCEPSAGKPAAPGEVLVVGAGPAGLEAARTAAESGWSVRLAERSSRLGGEVARAGALVPHLLPLVDWLGAECARLGVRVALDTSMTRGEVTREMRSGTWVLVAEGSDPSPDPSPDPSPPPADGPHWMSAAAVLDGVPDGAVVTWDPVGGPLGVAVACRLAADGRDVTYVTPDDVVGSRLAATGDLSGAGERLQRAGVRRQLRSDLAGWDGTGIRCRDRYTGETRLVRCDVVVDCSPGRSRHELDVPGANRIGDCVAPRTVAEAIRDGRAAARHVLEREPDPTSTIWRTTWDCSTAR
;
A
#
# COMPACT_ATOMS: atom_id res chain seq x y z
N VAL A 1 -17.67 -17.04 -7.56
CA VAL A 1 -18.03 -15.61 -7.52
C VAL A 1 -19.11 -15.39 -8.56
N ASP A 2 -20.24 -14.83 -8.14
CA ASP A 2 -21.38 -14.61 -9.00
C ASP A 2 -21.06 -13.65 -10.16
N ALA A 3 -21.78 -13.82 -11.28
CA ALA A 3 -21.58 -13.06 -12.52
C ALA A 3 -21.72 -11.52 -12.33
N ALA A 4 -22.37 -11.06 -11.26
CA ALA A 4 -22.62 -9.63 -11.03
C ALA A 4 -21.33 -8.80 -10.85
N LEU A 5 -20.36 -9.23 -10.04
CA LEU A 5 -19.10 -8.47 -9.80
C LEU A 5 -18.18 -8.48 -11.02
N THR A 6 -18.03 -9.64 -11.65
CA THR A 6 -17.14 -9.84 -12.82
C THR A 6 -17.88 -9.72 -14.15
N GLY A 7 -19.19 -9.45 -14.12
CA GLY A 7 -20.02 -9.23 -15.29
C GLY A 7 -20.03 -7.78 -15.77
N PRO A 8 -20.43 -7.54 -17.02
CA PRO A 8 -20.42 -6.20 -17.61
C PRO A 8 -21.44 -5.25 -16.95
N VAL A 9 -21.14 -3.95 -17.03
CA VAL A 9 -22.05 -2.87 -16.57
C VAL A 9 -22.10 -1.76 -17.60
N ARG A 10 -23.28 -1.14 -17.77
CA ARG A 10 -23.47 0.02 -18.68
C ARG A 10 -23.46 1.32 -17.89
N LEU A 11 -22.72 2.31 -18.39
CA LEU A 11 -22.59 3.65 -17.82
C LEU A 11 -22.62 4.67 -18.94
N ALA A 12 -23.54 5.63 -18.92
CA ALA A 12 -23.65 6.70 -19.92
C ALA A 12 -23.53 6.23 -21.37
N GLY A 13 -24.10 5.06 -21.69
CA GLY A 13 -24.04 4.46 -23.03
C GLY A 13 -22.80 3.60 -23.32
N CYS A 14 -21.75 3.66 -22.52
CA CYS A 14 -20.55 2.81 -22.59
C CYS A 14 -20.77 1.49 -21.83
N SER A 15 -19.96 0.45 -22.15
CA SER A 15 -20.00 -0.84 -21.47
C SER A 15 -18.63 -1.14 -20.87
N ALA A 16 -18.56 -1.30 -19.54
CA ALA A 16 -17.38 -1.79 -18.85
C ALA A 16 -17.43 -3.32 -18.68
N PRO A 17 -16.31 -4.05 -18.76
CA PRO A 17 -16.29 -5.51 -18.71
C PRO A 17 -16.57 -6.09 -17.32
N SER A 18 -16.45 -5.29 -16.27
CA SER A 18 -16.74 -5.70 -14.88
C SER A 18 -17.21 -4.50 -14.04
N ARG A 19 -17.74 -4.78 -12.83
CA ARG A 19 -18.14 -3.76 -11.86
C ARG A 19 -17.01 -3.32 -10.93
N ILE A 20 -15.77 -3.71 -11.23
CA ILE A 20 -14.60 -3.41 -10.42
C ILE A 20 -13.88 -2.18 -10.94
N VAL A 21 -13.72 -1.18 -10.06
CA VAL A 21 -13.04 0.08 -10.36
C VAL A 21 -11.61 0.02 -9.81
N PHE A 22 -10.65 0.45 -10.64
CA PHE A 22 -9.30 0.79 -10.21
C PHE A 22 -9.23 2.31 -10.06
N GLY A 23 -9.34 2.78 -8.82
CA GLY A 23 -9.47 4.20 -8.50
C GLY A 23 -8.14 4.97 -8.50
N PRO A 24 -8.22 6.30 -8.51
CA PRO A 24 -7.04 7.18 -8.53
C PRO A 24 -6.23 7.07 -7.25
N HIS A 25 -4.92 7.13 -7.38
CA HIS A 25 -3.96 7.14 -6.27
C HIS A 25 -2.61 7.66 -6.75
N VAL A 26 -1.81 8.17 -5.81
CA VAL A 26 -0.45 8.63 -6.09
C VAL A 26 0.43 7.43 -6.47
N THR A 27 1.07 7.50 -7.62
CA THR A 27 1.95 6.44 -8.12
C THR A 27 3.43 6.82 -8.13
N ASN A 28 3.75 8.08 -8.24
CA ASN A 28 5.10 8.61 -8.51
C ASN A 28 5.77 8.03 -9.77
N LEU A 29 4.99 7.53 -10.72
CA LEU A 29 5.50 7.00 -11.99
C LEU A 29 5.75 8.11 -13.03
N GLY A 30 5.44 9.36 -12.72
CA GLY A 30 5.53 10.49 -13.61
C GLY A 30 6.95 10.76 -14.12
N ASP A 31 7.04 11.28 -15.35
CA ASP A 31 8.23 11.91 -15.90
C ASP A 31 8.02 13.44 -15.83
N GLY A 32 8.65 14.06 -14.84
CA GLY A 32 8.23 15.39 -14.41
C GLY A 32 6.75 15.37 -14.01
N ARG A 33 5.95 16.29 -14.59
CA ARG A 33 4.49 16.37 -14.36
C ARG A 33 3.66 15.70 -15.47
N ARG A 34 4.22 14.70 -16.18
CA ARG A 34 3.57 14.01 -17.29
C ARG A 34 3.37 12.54 -17.01
N PHE A 35 2.31 11.96 -17.57
CA PHE A 35 2.14 10.52 -17.60
C PHE A 35 3.25 9.87 -18.43
N SER A 36 3.96 8.92 -17.84
CA SER A 36 5.09 8.21 -18.45
C SER A 36 4.66 6.86 -19.05
N ARG A 37 5.59 6.20 -19.77
CA ARG A 37 5.41 4.82 -20.22
C ARG A 37 5.12 3.85 -19.06
N ARG A 38 5.62 4.14 -17.88
CA ARG A 38 5.34 3.33 -16.67
C ARG A 38 3.87 3.41 -16.27
N HIS A 39 3.25 4.59 -16.35
CA HIS A 39 1.80 4.73 -16.15
C HIS A 39 1.01 3.91 -17.17
N VAL A 40 1.39 3.97 -18.45
CA VAL A 40 0.71 3.18 -19.50
C VAL A 40 0.74 1.71 -19.16
N ALA A 41 1.90 1.14 -18.88
CA ALA A 41 2.05 -0.28 -18.53
C ALA A 41 1.32 -0.64 -17.22
N TYR A 42 1.35 0.26 -16.23
CA TYR A 42 0.67 0.09 -14.96
C TYR A 42 -0.84 -0.03 -15.12
N TYR A 43 -1.48 0.85 -15.90
CA TYR A 43 -2.92 0.81 -16.12
C TYR A 43 -3.32 -0.31 -17.10
N GLU A 44 -2.57 -0.52 -18.18
CA GLU A 44 -2.77 -1.64 -19.10
C GLU A 44 -2.76 -2.99 -18.37
N ARG A 45 -1.83 -3.17 -17.42
CA ARG A 45 -1.73 -4.42 -16.65
C ARG A 45 -3.03 -4.73 -15.87
N ARG A 46 -3.72 -3.71 -15.33
CA ARG A 46 -5.01 -3.86 -14.64
C ARG A 46 -6.15 -4.07 -15.63
N ALA A 47 -6.13 -3.36 -16.75
CA ALA A 47 -7.09 -3.55 -17.83
C ALA A 47 -7.03 -4.99 -18.37
N ARG A 48 -5.84 -5.49 -18.67
CA ARG A 48 -5.62 -6.90 -19.06
C ARG A 48 -6.10 -7.89 -18.01
N GLY A 49 -6.05 -7.51 -16.73
CA GLY A 49 -6.55 -8.29 -15.60
C GLY A 49 -8.07 -8.29 -15.44
N GLY A 50 -8.80 -7.46 -16.21
CA GLY A 50 -10.26 -7.41 -16.25
C GLY A 50 -10.90 -6.25 -15.48
N ALA A 51 -10.12 -5.23 -15.06
CA ALA A 51 -10.67 -4.03 -14.46
C ALA A 51 -11.76 -3.42 -15.34
N GLY A 52 -12.93 -3.08 -14.78
CA GLY A 52 -14.04 -2.47 -15.52
C GLY A 52 -13.78 -1.02 -15.86
N ILE A 53 -13.32 -0.28 -14.88
CA ILE A 53 -13.00 1.14 -14.99
C ILE A 53 -11.60 1.37 -14.40
N VAL A 54 -10.80 2.17 -15.09
CA VAL A 54 -9.55 2.72 -14.59
C VAL A 54 -9.72 4.24 -14.49
N VAL A 55 -9.53 4.78 -13.29
CA VAL A 55 -9.38 6.23 -13.10
C VAL A 55 -7.89 6.53 -12.96
N THR A 56 -7.36 7.40 -13.81
CA THR A 56 -5.93 7.75 -13.78
C THR A 56 -5.59 8.51 -12.48
N GLU A 57 -4.31 8.52 -12.11
CA GLU A 57 -3.80 9.40 -11.07
C GLU A 57 -4.31 10.83 -11.30
N THR A 58 -4.78 11.49 -10.23
CA THR A 58 -5.40 12.81 -10.33
C THR A 58 -4.41 13.83 -10.89
N ALA A 59 -4.74 14.41 -12.04
CA ALA A 59 -3.96 15.48 -12.64
C ALA A 59 -4.44 16.83 -12.13
N SER A 60 -3.50 17.69 -11.72
CA SER A 60 -3.76 19.05 -11.31
C SER A 60 -4.32 19.87 -12.48
N ILE A 61 -5.39 20.62 -12.25
CA ILE A 61 -6.04 21.46 -13.26
C ILE A 61 -5.36 22.83 -13.41
N HIS A 62 -4.38 23.12 -12.55
CA HIS A 62 -3.70 24.40 -12.49
C HIS A 62 -2.19 24.22 -12.27
N PRO A 63 -1.28 24.96 -12.98
CA PRO A 63 0.18 24.79 -12.84
C PRO A 63 0.69 25.15 -11.44
N GLY A 64 0.02 26.05 -10.71
CA GLY A 64 0.33 26.42 -9.33
C GLY A 64 -0.03 25.35 -8.29
N ASP A 65 -0.74 24.29 -8.68
CA ASP A 65 -1.06 23.15 -7.81
C ASP A 65 -0.10 21.99 -8.13
N GLN A 66 0.81 21.69 -7.20
CA GLN A 66 1.76 20.60 -7.28
C GLN A 66 1.95 19.96 -5.92
N PRO A 67 1.03 19.06 -5.50
CA PRO A 67 1.03 18.48 -4.15
C PRO A 67 2.24 17.57 -3.86
N TYR A 68 2.92 17.05 -4.88
CA TYR A 68 4.16 16.27 -4.79
C TYR A 68 4.95 16.41 -6.11
N GLU A 69 6.23 16.08 -6.08
CA GLU A 69 7.19 16.34 -7.17
C GLU A 69 6.68 15.92 -8.55
N ARG A 70 6.15 14.71 -8.67
CA ARG A 70 5.72 14.10 -9.93
C ARG A 70 4.19 14.13 -10.12
N ALA A 71 3.51 15.02 -9.41
CA ALA A 71 2.06 15.18 -9.56
C ALA A 71 1.72 15.55 -11.01
N PRO A 72 0.89 14.78 -11.71
CA PRO A 72 0.54 15.09 -13.09
C PRO A 72 -0.12 16.46 -13.21
N LEU A 73 0.18 17.20 -14.28
CA LEU A 73 -0.52 18.41 -14.66
C LEU A 73 -1.39 18.11 -15.87
N ALA A 74 -2.65 18.47 -15.84
CA ALA A 74 -3.59 18.21 -16.95
C ALA A 74 -3.15 18.88 -18.25
N GLU A 75 -2.64 20.10 -18.15
CA GLU A 75 -2.10 20.83 -19.28
C GLU A 75 -0.87 20.11 -19.88
N GLY A 76 -0.91 19.85 -21.18
CA GLY A 76 0.16 19.16 -21.91
C GLY A 76 0.19 17.63 -21.70
N ASN A 77 -0.78 17.04 -21.00
CA ASN A 77 -0.86 15.59 -20.76
C ASN A 77 -1.77 14.81 -21.71
N GLY A 78 -2.29 15.43 -22.77
CA GLY A 78 -3.16 14.78 -23.75
C GLY A 78 -2.54 13.50 -24.35
N ALA A 79 -1.25 13.54 -24.73
CA ALA A 79 -0.56 12.37 -25.27
C ALA A 79 -0.45 11.21 -24.25
N GLY A 80 -0.28 11.52 -22.97
CA GLY A 80 -0.23 10.54 -21.89
C GLY A 80 -1.58 9.85 -21.70
N TRP A 81 -2.68 10.62 -21.64
CA TRP A 81 -4.03 10.06 -21.56
C TRP A 81 -4.38 9.23 -22.79
N ALA A 82 -4.03 9.72 -24.01
CA ALA A 82 -4.27 8.97 -25.24
C ALA A 82 -3.53 7.62 -25.25
N ALA A 83 -2.29 7.58 -24.76
CA ALA A 83 -1.52 6.34 -24.65
C ALA A 83 -2.15 5.37 -23.64
N ILE A 84 -2.61 5.86 -22.47
CA ILE A 84 -3.29 5.02 -21.45
C ILE A 84 -4.60 4.50 -22.01
N ALA A 85 -5.46 5.37 -22.58
CA ALA A 85 -6.74 4.96 -23.16
C ALA A 85 -6.54 3.94 -24.29
N GLY A 86 -5.57 4.18 -25.19
CA GLY A 86 -5.21 3.26 -26.27
C GLY A 86 -4.77 1.89 -25.78
N ALA A 87 -3.96 1.83 -24.72
CA ALA A 87 -3.47 0.58 -24.15
C ALA A 87 -4.58 -0.21 -23.40
N CYS A 88 -5.55 0.47 -22.77
CA CYS A 88 -6.64 -0.18 -22.05
C CYS A 88 -7.79 -0.63 -22.97
N ARG A 89 -8.00 0.04 -24.09
CA ARG A 89 -9.11 -0.20 -25.04
C ARG A 89 -9.24 -1.65 -25.53
N PRO A 90 -8.16 -2.40 -25.85
CA PRO A 90 -8.27 -3.80 -26.29
C PRO A 90 -8.95 -4.74 -25.29
N TYR A 91 -8.97 -4.34 -24.01
CA TYR A 91 -9.57 -5.12 -22.92
C TYR A 91 -11.01 -4.69 -22.59
N GLY A 92 -11.53 -3.67 -23.27
CA GLY A 92 -12.85 -3.09 -23.00
C GLY A 92 -12.93 -2.25 -21.72
N THR A 93 -11.82 -2.03 -21.04
CA THR A 93 -11.76 -1.21 -19.82
C THR A 93 -11.99 0.26 -20.14
N LEU A 94 -12.92 0.90 -19.43
CA LEU A 94 -13.17 2.34 -19.55
C LEU A 94 -12.09 3.14 -18.80
N VAL A 95 -11.58 4.19 -19.43
CA VAL A 95 -10.56 5.06 -18.84
C VAL A 95 -11.14 6.44 -18.55
N LEU A 96 -11.17 6.82 -17.25
CA LEU A 96 -11.54 8.14 -16.81
C LEU A 96 -10.29 8.94 -16.41
N ALA A 97 -10.16 10.16 -16.91
CA ALA A 97 -9.12 11.07 -16.46
C ALA A 97 -9.45 11.63 -15.07
N GLY A 98 -8.63 11.35 -14.08
CA GLY A 98 -8.75 11.96 -12.75
C GLY A 98 -8.33 13.45 -12.81
N LEU A 99 -9.21 14.35 -12.36
CA LEU A 99 -8.99 15.79 -12.36
C LEU A 99 -9.18 16.37 -10.95
N GLY A 100 -8.26 17.23 -10.51
CA GLY A 100 -8.36 17.82 -9.18
C GLY A 100 -7.45 19.03 -8.96
N HIS A 101 -7.57 19.58 -7.76
CA HIS A 101 -6.71 20.63 -7.21
C HIS A 101 -6.59 20.37 -5.70
N ALA A 102 -5.39 20.28 -5.16
CA ALA A 102 -5.17 19.93 -3.77
C ALA A 102 -5.49 21.09 -2.79
N GLY A 103 -5.51 22.31 -3.29
CA GLY A 103 -5.78 23.46 -2.44
C GLY A 103 -4.78 23.63 -1.30
N LEU A 104 -5.29 23.86 -0.08
CA LEU A 104 -4.45 24.02 1.12
C LEU A 104 -3.67 22.74 1.51
N GLU A 105 -4.07 21.57 1.01
CA GLU A 105 -3.39 20.30 1.21
C GLU A 105 -2.34 20.01 0.10
N GLY A 106 -1.99 21.01 -0.71
CA GLY A 106 -0.90 20.99 -1.67
C GLY A 106 0.48 21.18 -1.01
N SER A 107 1.43 21.67 -1.80
CA SER A 107 2.77 22.05 -1.33
C SER A 107 3.33 23.21 -2.14
N SER A 108 3.76 24.27 -1.47
CA SER A 108 4.46 25.39 -2.08
C SER A 108 5.93 25.08 -2.40
N ALA A 109 6.46 23.97 -1.88
CA ALA A 109 7.87 23.61 -2.01
C ALA A 109 8.31 23.45 -3.48
N TRP A 110 7.41 23.00 -4.34
CA TRP A 110 7.71 22.72 -5.76
C TRP A 110 7.48 23.92 -6.67
N THR A 111 6.34 24.62 -6.52
CA THR A 111 5.96 25.75 -7.38
C THR A 111 6.50 27.09 -6.88
N ARG A 112 6.83 27.19 -5.59
CA ARG A 112 7.20 28.43 -4.88
C ARG A 112 6.09 29.49 -4.92
N SER A 113 4.85 29.07 -5.14
CA SER A 113 3.65 29.90 -5.11
C SER A 113 2.85 29.65 -3.85
N ALA A 114 2.08 30.63 -3.40
CA ALA A 114 1.17 30.43 -2.27
C ALA A 114 0.12 29.38 -2.63
N LEU A 115 -0.19 28.49 -1.69
CA LEU A 115 -1.32 27.57 -1.81
C LEU A 115 -2.62 28.35 -1.84
N TRP A 116 -3.63 27.81 -2.48
CA TRP A 116 -4.98 28.38 -2.52
C TRP A 116 -5.90 27.64 -1.55
N GLY A 117 -6.78 28.37 -0.92
CA GLY A 117 -7.82 27.80 -0.07
C GLY A 117 -9.07 28.68 -0.03
N PRO A 118 -10.23 28.16 0.37
CA PRO A 118 -11.41 28.99 0.54
C PRO A 118 -11.23 30.04 1.64
N SER A 119 -10.41 29.74 2.65
CA SER A 119 -10.03 30.65 3.74
C SER A 119 -8.62 30.33 4.25
N ARG A 120 -8.04 31.22 5.08
CA ARG A 120 -6.69 31.11 5.63
C ARG A 120 -6.62 30.12 6.79
N VAL A 121 -6.79 28.84 6.48
CA VAL A 121 -6.69 27.74 7.45
C VAL A 121 -5.40 26.97 7.21
N ALA A 122 -4.54 26.85 8.23
CA ALA A 122 -3.28 26.12 8.11
C ALA A 122 -3.51 24.61 7.95
N GLU A 123 -2.76 23.97 7.04
CA GLU A 123 -2.73 22.52 6.93
C GLU A 123 -2.12 21.90 8.21
N PRO A 124 -2.74 20.87 8.82
CA PRO A 124 -2.32 20.37 10.14
C PRO A 124 -0.92 19.77 10.20
N ALA A 125 -0.44 19.12 9.15
CA ALA A 125 0.85 18.44 9.15
C ALA A 125 2.01 19.37 8.78
N THR A 126 1.87 20.14 7.69
CA THR A 126 2.92 21.05 7.20
C THR A 126 2.90 22.41 7.87
N ARG A 127 1.75 22.79 8.45
CA ARG A 127 1.48 24.13 9.00
C ARG A 127 1.52 25.24 7.94
N GLU A 128 1.51 24.89 6.69
CA GLU A 128 1.49 25.85 5.59
C GLU A 128 0.13 26.57 5.54
N LEU A 129 0.17 27.90 5.37
CA LEU A 129 -0.99 28.74 5.37
C LEU A 129 -1.34 29.15 3.92
N PRO A 130 -2.53 28.80 3.40
CA PRO A 130 -2.91 29.17 2.06
C PRO A 130 -3.28 30.66 1.97
N MET A 131 -3.22 31.19 0.75
CA MET A 131 -3.89 32.43 0.37
C MET A 131 -5.41 32.17 0.29
N GLU A 132 -6.21 33.04 0.88
CA GLU A 132 -7.66 33.01 0.63
C GLU A 132 -7.93 33.42 -0.81
N MET A 133 -8.70 32.59 -1.52
CA MET A 133 -9.03 32.82 -2.93
C MET A 133 -10.00 33.98 -3.09
N GLU A 134 -9.73 34.84 -4.05
CA GLU A 134 -10.68 35.83 -4.54
C GLU A 134 -11.57 35.25 -5.65
N LEU A 135 -12.47 36.04 -6.19
CA LEU A 135 -13.37 35.56 -7.25
C LEU A 135 -12.64 35.20 -8.53
N THR A 136 -11.50 35.83 -8.78
CA THR A 136 -10.63 35.55 -9.96
C THR A 136 -10.05 34.15 -9.90
N GLU A 137 -9.46 33.76 -8.76
CA GLU A 137 -8.89 32.41 -8.59
C GLU A 137 -9.99 31.34 -8.61
N ILE A 138 -11.18 31.65 -8.07
CA ILE A 138 -12.32 30.72 -8.16
C ILE A 138 -12.73 30.51 -9.61
N ALA A 139 -12.79 31.57 -10.42
CA ALA A 139 -13.08 31.47 -11.85
C ALA A 139 -12.00 30.68 -12.59
N GLU A 140 -10.70 30.90 -12.27
CA GLU A 140 -9.58 30.14 -12.85
C GLU A 140 -9.68 28.64 -12.56
N VAL A 141 -10.15 28.25 -11.36
CA VAL A 141 -10.38 26.84 -11.00
C VAL A 141 -11.49 26.26 -11.88
N VAL A 142 -12.62 26.94 -12.04
CA VAL A 142 -13.74 26.47 -12.88
C VAL A 142 -13.28 26.28 -14.33
N GLU A 143 -12.58 27.28 -14.89
CA GLU A 143 -12.01 27.22 -16.24
C GLU A 143 -10.94 26.13 -16.37
N GLY A 144 -10.10 25.95 -15.34
CA GLY A 144 -9.05 24.92 -15.29
C GLY A 144 -9.64 23.52 -15.43
N PHE A 145 -10.72 23.21 -14.69
CA PHE A 145 -11.45 21.95 -14.85
C PHE A 145 -12.03 21.78 -16.25
N ALA A 146 -12.61 22.84 -16.83
CA ALA A 146 -13.16 22.78 -18.19
C ALA A 146 -12.07 22.54 -19.25
N ARG A 147 -10.92 23.22 -19.14
CA ARG A 147 -9.76 23.01 -20.04
C ARG A 147 -9.18 21.61 -19.90
N ALA A 148 -9.03 21.11 -18.67
CA ALA A 148 -8.53 19.76 -18.41
C ALA A 148 -9.47 18.69 -18.99
N ALA A 149 -10.79 18.87 -18.83
CA ALA A 149 -11.78 17.97 -19.42
C ALA A 149 -11.75 18.01 -20.97
N ALA A 150 -11.53 19.17 -21.58
CA ALA A 150 -11.31 19.26 -23.04
C ALA A 150 -10.11 18.43 -23.47
N GLY A 151 -8.98 18.59 -22.78
CA GLY A 151 -7.76 17.81 -23.07
C GLY A 151 -7.96 16.30 -22.92
N ALA A 152 -8.70 15.85 -21.91
CA ALA A 152 -9.03 14.44 -21.71
C ALA A 152 -9.96 13.91 -22.82
N ARG A 153 -10.99 14.68 -23.23
CA ARG A 153 -11.88 14.35 -24.36
C ARG A 153 -11.07 14.20 -25.66
N ASP A 154 -10.23 15.17 -25.95
CA ASP A 154 -9.44 15.21 -27.20
C ASP A 154 -8.41 14.08 -27.22
N ALA A 155 -7.96 13.63 -26.06
CA ALA A 155 -7.11 12.44 -25.89
C ALA A 155 -7.90 11.10 -26.06
N GLY A 156 -9.22 11.13 -26.16
CA GLY A 156 -10.06 9.95 -26.38
C GLY A 156 -10.23 9.08 -25.13
N THR A 157 -10.21 9.67 -23.93
CA THR A 157 -10.67 9.01 -22.70
C THR A 157 -12.19 8.82 -22.74
N ASP A 158 -12.73 7.85 -22.01
CA ASP A 158 -14.16 7.57 -21.96
C ASP A 158 -14.93 8.56 -21.07
N GLY A 159 -14.20 9.29 -20.22
CA GLY A 159 -14.77 10.28 -19.32
C GLY A 159 -13.73 10.94 -18.43
N VAL A 160 -14.23 11.66 -17.43
CA VAL A 160 -13.44 12.30 -16.37
C VAL A 160 -14.02 11.97 -15.00
N GLU A 161 -13.17 11.89 -13.95
CA GLU A 161 -13.58 11.90 -12.56
C GLU A 161 -13.10 13.20 -11.90
N ILE A 162 -14.05 14.02 -11.37
CA ILE A 162 -13.75 15.21 -10.60
C ILE A 162 -13.53 14.81 -9.15
N ASP A 163 -12.37 15.17 -8.61
CA ASP A 163 -12.06 14.92 -7.20
C ASP A 163 -12.71 15.97 -6.28
N ILE A 164 -13.69 15.53 -5.47
CA ILE A 164 -14.30 16.25 -4.35
C ILE A 164 -14.02 15.46 -3.05
N GLY A 165 -12.95 14.68 -3.08
CA GLY A 165 -12.54 13.75 -2.02
C GLY A 165 -11.63 14.40 -0.99
N VAL A 166 -10.84 13.56 -0.34
CA VAL A 166 -10.14 13.88 0.91
C VAL A 166 -9.15 15.04 0.79
N ARG A 167 -8.41 15.14 -0.32
CA ARG A 167 -7.39 16.19 -0.56
C ARG A 167 -7.80 17.18 -1.64
N SER A 168 -9.06 17.47 -1.76
CA SER A 168 -9.59 18.30 -2.84
C SER A 168 -9.94 19.70 -2.37
N LEU A 169 -9.56 20.70 -3.16
CA LEU A 169 -9.99 22.09 -2.99
C LEU A 169 -11.53 22.23 -2.99
N LEU A 170 -12.22 21.45 -3.83
CA LEU A 170 -13.68 21.46 -3.87
C LEU A 170 -14.28 20.98 -2.55
N ARG A 171 -13.74 19.92 -1.94
CA ARG A 171 -14.14 19.51 -0.58
C ARG A 171 -13.88 20.62 0.44
N GLN A 172 -12.76 21.34 0.31
CA GLN A 172 -12.42 22.42 1.24
C GLN A 172 -13.46 23.56 1.20
N PHE A 173 -14.07 23.82 0.05
CA PHE A 173 -15.21 24.74 -0.03
C PHE A 173 -16.46 24.21 0.68
N HIS A 174 -16.71 22.90 0.66
CA HIS A 174 -17.89 22.31 1.32
C HIS A 174 -17.75 22.28 2.85
N SER A 175 -16.52 22.14 3.36
CA SER A 175 -16.25 21.92 4.77
C SER A 175 -16.27 23.21 5.58
N GLY A 176 -16.99 23.23 6.69
CA GLY A 176 -16.91 24.34 7.65
C GLY A 176 -15.59 24.36 8.43
N LEU A 177 -14.77 23.32 8.35
CA LEU A 177 -13.41 23.31 8.89
C LEU A 177 -12.47 24.25 8.11
N THR A 178 -12.74 24.49 6.84
CA THR A 178 -11.84 25.18 5.92
C THR A 178 -12.47 26.35 5.19
N ASN A 179 -13.79 26.43 5.09
CA ASN A 179 -14.51 27.52 4.44
C ASN A 179 -15.21 28.43 5.49
N HIS A 180 -14.57 29.54 5.79
CA HIS A 180 -15.06 30.57 6.70
C HIS A 180 -15.52 31.87 5.96
N ARG A 181 -15.71 31.76 4.63
CA ARG A 181 -16.11 32.90 3.79
C ARG A 181 -17.49 33.44 4.18
N THR A 182 -17.66 34.74 3.95
CA THR A 182 -18.93 35.43 4.19
C THR A 182 -19.67 35.84 2.91
N ASP A 183 -19.05 35.61 1.75
CA ASP A 183 -19.61 35.83 0.44
C ASP A 183 -20.56 34.69 -0.01
N ASP A 184 -20.95 34.68 -1.27
CA ASP A 184 -21.85 33.66 -1.83
C ASP A 184 -21.26 32.25 -1.78
N TYR A 185 -19.93 32.09 -1.88
CA TYR A 185 -19.23 30.80 -1.77
C TYR A 185 -19.12 30.32 -0.31
N GLY A 186 -19.34 31.20 0.66
CA GLY A 186 -19.45 30.83 2.07
C GLY A 186 -20.89 30.50 2.47
N ARG A 187 -21.87 31.22 1.89
CA ARG A 187 -23.31 30.97 2.11
C ARG A 187 -23.78 29.68 1.45
N ASP A 188 -23.34 29.44 0.22
CA ASP A 188 -23.60 28.24 -0.55
C ASP A 188 -22.25 27.51 -0.83
N ARG A 189 -21.86 26.69 0.11
CA ARG A 189 -20.56 25.98 0.08
C ARG A 189 -20.41 24.99 -1.08
N THR A 190 -21.51 24.59 -1.73
CA THR A 190 -21.51 23.65 -2.85
C THR A 190 -21.49 24.36 -4.21
N ARG A 191 -21.59 25.67 -4.23
CA ARG A 191 -21.71 26.48 -5.45
C ARG A 191 -20.56 26.26 -6.42
N VAL A 192 -19.30 26.36 -5.96
CA VAL A 192 -18.14 26.18 -6.84
C VAL A 192 -18.14 24.81 -7.51
N THR A 193 -18.53 23.77 -6.79
CA THR A 193 -18.60 22.40 -7.35
C THR A 193 -19.68 22.31 -8.44
N ARG A 194 -20.85 22.93 -8.26
CA ARG A 194 -21.87 22.92 -9.30
C ARG A 194 -21.43 23.72 -10.54
N GLU A 195 -20.72 24.82 -10.36
CA GLU A 195 -20.12 25.61 -11.46
C GLU A 195 -19.11 24.77 -12.23
N VAL A 196 -18.22 24.05 -11.53
CA VAL A 196 -17.23 23.12 -12.14
C VAL A 196 -17.95 22.01 -12.92
N ILE A 197 -18.92 21.33 -12.30
CA ILE A 197 -19.66 20.24 -12.95
C ILE A 197 -20.37 20.73 -14.20
N THR A 198 -21.00 21.91 -14.15
CA THR A 198 -21.68 22.51 -15.30
C THR A 198 -20.70 22.83 -16.43
N ALA A 199 -19.55 23.41 -16.13
CA ALA A 199 -18.52 23.75 -17.10
C ALA A 199 -17.90 22.49 -17.75
N VAL A 200 -17.62 21.48 -16.94
CA VAL A 200 -17.09 20.19 -17.42
C VAL A 200 -18.13 19.45 -18.27
N ARG A 201 -19.40 19.39 -17.85
CA ARG A 201 -20.47 18.76 -18.64
C ARG A 201 -20.67 19.46 -19.98
N HIS A 202 -20.59 20.79 -20.00
CA HIS A 202 -20.67 21.53 -21.26
C HIS A 202 -19.55 21.18 -22.22
N THR A 203 -18.36 20.93 -21.69
CA THR A 203 -17.14 20.61 -22.45
C THR A 203 -17.10 19.12 -22.85
N PHE A 204 -17.51 18.21 -21.96
CA PHE A 204 -17.50 16.75 -22.16
C PHE A 204 -18.92 16.20 -22.27
N ARG A 205 -19.63 16.58 -23.33
CA ARG A 205 -21.11 16.38 -23.49
C ARG A 205 -21.54 14.91 -23.51
N SER A 206 -20.74 14.02 -24.11
CA SER A 206 -21.11 12.61 -24.38
C SER A 206 -20.28 11.58 -23.60
N GLY A 207 -19.32 12.02 -22.77
CA GLY A 207 -18.51 11.13 -21.96
C GLY A 207 -19.05 10.96 -20.55
N ILE A 208 -18.50 10.01 -19.83
CA ILE A 208 -18.81 9.74 -18.43
C ILE A 208 -18.28 10.89 -17.58
N LEU A 209 -19.15 11.53 -16.84
CA LEU A 209 -18.80 12.51 -15.80
C LEU A 209 -18.96 11.84 -14.43
N ALA A 210 -17.86 11.40 -13.87
CA ALA A 210 -17.81 10.83 -12.53
C ALA A 210 -17.38 11.88 -11.50
N VAL A 211 -17.81 11.68 -10.26
CA VAL A 211 -17.37 12.47 -9.10
C VAL A 211 -16.96 11.55 -7.95
N ARG A 212 -15.90 11.92 -7.25
CA ARG A 212 -15.45 11.29 -6.01
C ARG A 212 -15.78 12.21 -4.85
N VAL A 213 -16.70 11.84 -3.97
CA VAL A 213 -17.30 12.76 -2.98
C VAL A 213 -16.94 12.31 -1.55
N CYS A 214 -16.34 13.24 -0.79
CA CYS A 214 -16.22 13.06 0.66
C CYS A 214 -17.62 13.20 1.30
N CYS A 215 -18.06 12.12 1.94
CA CYS A 215 -19.38 12.05 2.58
C CYS A 215 -19.32 12.06 4.12
N ASP A 216 -18.13 12.07 4.70
CA ASP A 216 -17.94 12.14 6.16
C ASP A 216 -16.49 12.53 6.47
N GLU A 217 -16.26 13.67 7.09
CA GLU A 217 -14.95 14.11 7.52
C GLU A 217 -14.57 13.62 8.93
N LEU A 218 -15.47 12.88 9.60
CA LEU A 218 -15.31 12.46 11.00
C LEU A 218 -15.08 13.63 11.97
N ALA A 219 -15.62 14.79 11.64
CA ALA A 219 -15.50 16.05 12.38
C ALA A 219 -16.88 16.72 12.50
N PRO A 220 -17.83 16.14 13.24
CA PRO A 220 -19.23 16.54 13.24
C PRO A 220 -19.48 17.95 13.78
N TRP A 221 -18.48 18.55 14.45
CA TRP A 221 -18.59 19.91 14.99
C TRP A 221 -18.52 21.03 13.94
N ALA A 222 -17.94 20.77 12.76
CA ALA A 222 -17.84 21.76 11.68
C ALA A 222 -17.61 21.15 10.29
N GLY A 223 -17.23 19.89 10.20
CA GLY A 223 -16.92 19.18 8.96
C GLY A 223 -18.18 18.68 8.23
N ILE A 224 -17.94 18.05 7.08
CA ILE A 224 -18.97 17.35 6.33
C ILE A 224 -19.41 16.12 7.14
N THR A 225 -20.73 16.03 7.35
CA THR A 225 -21.36 14.88 8.00
C THR A 225 -22.13 14.03 6.98
N PRO A 226 -22.43 12.76 7.29
CA PRO A 226 -23.28 11.94 6.43
C PRO A 226 -24.65 12.58 6.11
N GLU A 227 -25.22 13.34 7.03
CA GLU A 227 -26.50 14.06 6.84
C GLU A 227 -26.38 15.18 5.80
N SER A 228 -25.35 16.03 5.93
CA SER A 228 -25.10 17.11 4.95
C SER A 228 -24.74 16.56 3.57
N ALA A 229 -23.95 15.48 3.54
CA ALA A 229 -23.56 14.79 2.31
C ALA A 229 -24.77 14.17 1.58
N ARG A 230 -25.77 13.63 2.28
CA ARG A 230 -27.01 13.13 1.65
C ARG A 230 -27.72 14.22 0.84
N GLY A 231 -27.80 15.45 1.38
CA GLY A 231 -28.37 16.60 0.66
C GLY A 231 -27.61 16.87 -0.62
N PHE A 232 -26.29 16.99 -0.50
CA PHE A 232 -25.41 17.28 -1.63
C PHE A 232 -25.41 16.16 -2.70
N VAL A 233 -25.33 14.90 -2.30
CA VAL A 233 -25.39 13.76 -3.24
C VAL A 233 -26.72 13.74 -4.01
N ARG A 234 -27.85 14.06 -3.35
CA ARG A 234 -29.15 14.15 -4.02
C ARG A 234 -29.16 15.24 -5.08
N GLU A 235 -28.52 16.40 -4.83
CA GLU A 235 -28.41 17.50 -5.78
C GLU A 235 -27.46 17.14 -6.95
N LEU A 236 -26.38 16.45 -6.67
CA LEU A 236 -25.38 16.08 -7.68
C LEU A 236 -25.84 14.96 -8.61
N ALA A 237 -26.54 13.97 -8.08
CA ALA A 237 -26.88 12.75 -8.80
C ALA A 237 -27.47 13.00 -10.21
N PRO A 238 -28.41 13.91 -10.44
CA PRO A 238 -28.95 14.15 -11.79
C PRO A 238 -27.96 14.85 -12.74
N LEU A 239 -26.84 15.36 -12.26
CA LEU A 239 -25.85 16.12 -13.05
C LEU A 239 -24.66 15.26 -13.49
N VAL A 240 -24.48 14.06 -12.91
CA VAL A 240 -23.32 13.19 -13.11
C VAL A 240 -23.72 11.76 -13.45
N ASP A 241 -22.78 10.97 -13.95
CA ASP A 241 -23.04 9.59 -14.40
C ASP A 241 -22.54 8.53 -13.42
N LEU A 242 -21.71 8.91 -12.44
CA LEU A 242 -21.14 8.01 -11.44
C LEU A 242 -20.71 8.76 -10.19
N ILE A 243 -20.98 8.21 -9.00
CA ILE A 243 -20.60 8.80 -7.72
C ILE A 243 -19.77 7.80 -6.92
N THR A 244 -18.51 8.14 -6.61
CA THR A 244 -17.66 7.35 -5.69
C THR A 244 -17.76 7.96 -4.29
N VAL A 245 -18.21 7.16 -3.32
CA VAL A 245 -18.39 7.58 -1.92
C VAL A 245 -17.10 7.34 -1.14
N VAL A 246 -16.53 8.41 -0.57
CA VAL A 246 -15.31 8.34 0.24
C VAL A 246 -15.48 9.01 1.60
N ARG A 247 -14.57 8.71 2.53
CA ARG A 247 -14.53 9.24 3.90
C ARG A 247 -13.17 9.82 4.22
N GLY A 248 -13.13 10.81 5.10
CA GLY A 248 -11.93 11.47 5.57
C GLY A 248 -11.80 12.91 5.09
N GLY A 249 -11.03 13.71 5.79
CA GLY A 249 -10.80 15.12 5.51
C GLY A 249 -9.54 15.63 6.17
N LEU A 250 -9.45 16.94 6.40
CA LEU A 250 -8.24 17.63 6.85
C LEU A 250 -7.59 17.00 8.11
N TYR A 251 -8.41 16.60 9.09
CA TYR A 251 -7.94 16.00 10.36
C TYR A 251 -8.08 14.47 10.40
N SER A 252 -8.64 13.87 9.37
CA SER A 252 -8.97 12.44 9.30
C SER A 252 -8.57 11.80 7.98
N SER A 253 -7.51 12.30 7.34
CA SER A 253 -7.02 11.79 6.05
C SER A 253 -6.66 10.30 6.08
N HIS A 254 -6.28 9.77 7.26
CA HIS A 254 -6.05 8.34 7.48
C HIS A 254 -7.30 7.49 7.21
N ALA A 255 -8.51 8.03 7.43
CA ALA A 255 -9.77 7.32 7.19
C ALA A 255 -10.07 7.06 5.71
N TYR A 256 -9.47 7.78 4.78
CA TYR A 256 -9.57 7.50 3.35
C TYR A 256 -8.92 6.17 2.97
N ARG A 257 -7.83 5.82 3.65
CA ARG A 257 -6.99 4.67 3.32
C ARG A 257 -6.49 3.99 4.59
N PRO A 258 -7.41 3.48 5.43
CA PRO A 258 -7.02 2.85 6.68
C PRO A 258 -6.23 1.56 6.42
N ASP A 259 -5.40 1.20 7.39
CA ASP A 259 -4.67 -0.05 7.39
C ASP A 259 -5.49 -1.21 8.03
N PHE A 260 -4.82 -2.32 8.33
CA PHE A 260 -5.42 -3.53 8.89
C PHE A 260 -5.99 -3.37 10.33
N HIS A 261 -5.73 -2.25 11.01
CA HIS A 261 -6.32 -1.99 12.34
C HIS A 261 -7.78 -1.54 12.24
N VAL A 262 -8.24 -1.09 11.08
CA VAL A 262 -9.63 -0.75 10.83
C VAL A 262 -10.33 -1.90 10.11
N ALA A 263 -11.56 -2.19 10.51
CA ALA A 263 -12.37 -3.23 9.88
C ALA A 263 -12.47 -3.02 8.37
N ARG A 264 -12.39 -4.12 7.61
CA ARG A 264 -12.64 -4.08 6.17
C ARG A 264 -14.06 -3.58 5.89
N ASN A 265 -14.26 -2.99 4.73
CA ASN A 265 -15.58 -2.52 4.27
C ASN A 265 -16.23 -1.46 5.18
N PHE A 266 -15.41 -0.69 5.90
CA PHE A 266 -15.87 0.28 6.89
C PHE A 266 -16.80 1.37 6.33
N ASN A 267 -16.84 1.57 5.01
CA ASN A 267 -17.71 2.54 4.34
C ASN A 267 -19.04 1.96 3.86
N THR A 268 -19.33 0.69 4.10
CA THR A 268 -20.56 0.02 3.63
C THR A 268 -21.82 0.80 4.02
N GLU A 269 -21.97 1.15 5.28
CA GLU A 269 -23.14 1.87 5.77
C GLU A 269 -23.23 3.30 5.22
N LEU A 270 -22.08 4.00 5.14
CA LEU A 270 -22.02 5.32 4.55
C LEU A 270 -22.45 5.28 3.07
N CYS A 271 -21.93 4.30 2.32
CA CYS A 271 -22.26 4.12 0.91
C CYS A 271 -23.75 3.81 0.71
N ARG A 272 -24.35 2.91 1.53
CA ARG A 272 -25.79 2.58 1.50
C ARG A 272 -26.63 3.84 1.65
N ARG A 273 -26.31 4.69 2.63
CA ARG A 273 -27.02 5.96 2.89
C ARG A 273 -26.92 6.94 1.71
N MET A 274 -25.80 6.95 0.97
CA MET A 274 -25.65 7.78 -0.23
C MET A 274 -26.40 7.17 -1.42
N ARG A 275 -26.35 5.83 -1.56
CA ARG A 275 -27.07 5.10 -2.61
C ARG A 275 -28.59 5.34 -2.57
N GLU A 276 -29.19 5.41 -1.37
CA GLU A 276 -30.61 5.71 -1.15
C GLU A 276 -31.06 7.04 -1.76
N VAL A 277 -30.17 8.02 -1.88
CA VAL A 277 -30.49 9.37 -2.36
C VAL A 277 -29.95 9.67 -3.74
N ALA A 278 -29.13 8.78 -4.31
CA ALA A 278 -28.53 8.96 -5.63
C ALA A 278 -29.50 8.68 -6.79
N GLY A 279 -30.72 8.19 -6.51
CA GLY A 279 -31.72 7.89 -7.54
C GLY A 279 -31.23 6.83 -8.54
N ALA A 280 -31.24 7.18 -9.83
CA ALA A 280 -30.78 6.30 -10.90
C ALA A 280 -29.26 6.35 -11.15
N THR A 281 -28.55 7.31 -10.54
CA THR A 281 -27.11 7.46 -10.74
C THR A 281 -26.35 6.37 -9.98
N PRO A 282 -25.52 5.56 -10.66
CA PRO A 282 -24.75 4.51 -10.03
C PRO A 282 -23.77 5.03 -8.98
N VAL A 283 -23.61 4.25 -7.90
CA VAL A 283 -22.73 4.54 -6.78
C VAL A 283 -21.63 3.50 -6.65
N VAL A 284 -20.41 3.95 -6.38
CA VAL A 284 -19.21 3.12 -6.15
C VAL A 284 -18.92 3.08 -4.66
N LEU A 285 -18.82 1.86 -4.10
CA LEU A 285 -18.29 1.65 -2.75
C LEU A 285 -16.76 1.71 -2.78
N GLN A 286 -16.17 2.67 -2.07
CA GLN A 286 -14.75 2.75 -1.76
C GLN A 286 -14.55 2.57 -0.25
N GLY A 287 -13.49 1.90 0.19
CA GLY A 287 -13.13 1.80 1.62
C GLY A 287 -12.68 0.41 2.04
N SER A 288 -11.41 0.09 1.79
CA SER A 288 -10.76 -1.18 2.18
C SER A 288 -11.50 -2.46 1.71
N VAL A 289 -12.20 -2.39 0.58
CA VAL A 289 -12.76 -3.58 -0.07
C VAL A 289 -11.62 -4.28 -0.82
N VAL A 290 -11.13 -5.38 -0.28
CA VAL A 290 -9.95 -6.10 -0.80
C VAL A 290 -10.24 -7.57 -1.10
N ASP A 291 -11.41 -8.05 -0.72
CA ASP A 291 -11.87 -9.42 -0.94
C ASP A 291 -13.01 -9.41 -1.96
N PRO A 292 -12.92 -10.18 -3.05
CA PRO A 292 -14.01 -10.29 -4.04
C PRO A 292 -15.34 -10.76 -3.45
N ALA A 293 -15.33 -11.58 -2.41
CA ALA A 293 -16.56 -12.03 -1.76
C ALA A 293 -17.25 -10.87 -1.00
N ASP A 294 -16.47 -10.00 -0.35
CA ASP A 294 -17.01 -8.80 0.30
C ASP A 294 -17.58 -7.82 -0.75
N ALA A 295 -16.88 -7.67 -1.89
CA ALA A 295 -17.35 -6.84 -2.99
C ALA A 295 -18.66 -7.35 -3.59
N GLN A 296 -18.76 -8.67 -3.85
CA GLN A 296 -19.99 -9.29 -4.35
C GLN A 296 -21.15 -9.09 -3.37
N ARG A 297 -20.92 -9.30 -2.08
CA ARG A 297 -21.94 -9.09 -1.05
C ARG A 297 -22.47 -7.66 -1.04
N ALA A 298 -21.60 -6.66 -1.20
CA ALA A 298 -22.02 -5.26 -1.27
C ALA A 298 -22.94 -4.98 -2.47
N LEU A 299 -22.72 -5.65 -3.60
CA LEU A 299 -23.62 -5.58 -4.76
C LEU A 299 -24.95 -6.29 -4.49
N ASP A 300 -24.91 -7.51 -3.94
CA ASP A 300 -26.10 -8.33 -3.66
C ASP A 300 -27.04 -7.65 -2.64
N GLU A 301 -26.47 -6.96 -1.67
CA GLU A 301 -27.22 -6.19 -0.65
C GLU A 301 -27.67 -4.80 -1.17
N GLY A 302 -27.37 -4.42 -2.41
CA GLY A 302 -27.74 -3.12 -2.97
C GLY A 302 -27.03 -1.93 -2.29
N VAL A 303 -25.88 -2.15 -1.66
CA VAL A 303 -25.06 -1.08 -1.05
C VAL A 303 -24.48 -0.17 -2.12
N ALA A 304 -24.06 -0.75 -3.24
CA ALA A 304 -23.44 -0.05 -4.36
C ALA A 304 -23.76 -0.73 -5.68
N ASP A 305 -23.50 -0.05 -6.78
CA ASP A 305 -23.63 -0.57 -8.15
C ASP A 305 -22.27 -1.06 -8.70
N LEU A 306 -21.16 -0.48 -8.22
CA LEU A 306 -19.79 -0.84 -8.53
C LEU A 306 -18.95 -0.81 -7.24
N VAL A 307 -17.76 -1.41 -7.28
CA VAL A 307 -16.84 -1.48 -6.13
C VAL A 307 -15.43 -1.07 -6.52
N GLU A 308 -14.85 -0.13 -5.80
CA GLU A 308 -13.45 0.24 -5.96
C GLU A 308 -12.54 -0.69 -5.16
N MET A 309 -11.70 -1.45 -5.86
CA MET A 309 -10.78 -2.43 -5.28
C MET A 309 -9.32 -2.10 -5.60
N THR A 310 -8.92 -0.83 -5.49
CA THR A 310 -7.61 -0.31 -5.93
C THR A 310 -6.44 -1.08 -5.30
N ARG A 311 -6.38 -1.17 -3.95
CA ARG A 311 -5.27 -1.87 -3.29
C ARG A 311 -5.24 -3.37 -3.57
N ALA A 312 -6.40 -4.00 -3.76
CA ALA A 312 -6.48 -5.40 -4.14
C ALA A 312 -5.90 -5.64 -5.55
N GLN A 313 -6.16 -4.73 -6.51
CA GLN A 313 -5.61 -4.79 -7.86
C GLN A 313 -4.12 -4.38 -7.93
N ILE A 314 -3.60 -3.63 -6.96
CA ILE A 314 -2.16 -3.43 -6.79
C ILE A 314 -1.49 -4.74 -6.32
N ALA A 315 -2.13 -5.46 -5.40
CA ALA A 315 -1.64 -6.74 -4.89
C ALA A 315 -1.77 -7.86 -5.93
N ASP A 316 -2.86 -7.89 -6.69
CA ASP A 316 -3.08 -8.84 -7.78
C ASP A 316 -3.73 -8.13 -9.00
N PRO A 317 -2.96 -7.80 -10.03
CA PRO A 317 -3.53 -7.18 -11.22
C PRO A 317 -4.49 -8.09 -12.00
N ASP A 318 -4.44 -9.42 -11.80
CA ASP A 318 -5.37 -10.39 -12.38
C ASP A 318 -6.59 -10.70 -11.48
N LEU A 319 -6.85 -9.89 -10.45
CA LEU A 319 -7.91 -10.10 -9.47
C LEU A 319 -9.25 -10.47 -10.13
N VAL A 320 -9.70 -9.72 -11.13
CA VAL A 320 -11.00 -9.94 -11.78
C VAL A 320 -11.01 -11.27 -12.54
N ARG A 321 -9.96 -11.55 -13.33
CA ARG A 321 -9.82 -12.80 -14.08
C ARG A 321 -9.72 -14.02 -13.18
N ARG A 322 -8.98 -13.92 -12.07
CA ARG A 322 -8.88 -14.99 -11.07
C ARG A 322 -10.23 -15.25 -10.42
N SER A 323 -10.91 -14.18 -9.99
CA SER A 323 -12.24 -14.29 -9.38
C SER A 323 -13.25 -14.92 -10.33
N ALA A 324 -13.30 -14.49 -11.60
CA ALA A 324 -14.17 -15.08 -12.62
C ALA A 324 -13.87 -16.57 -12.87
N ALA A 325 -12.62 -16.99 -12.70
CA ALA A 325 -12.18 -18.38 -12.82
C ALA A 325 -12.31 -19.19 -11.51
N GLY A 326 -12.95 -18.65 -10.46
CA GLY A 326 -13.07 -19.29 -9.15
C GLY A 326 -11.74 -19.49 -8.41
N ARG A 327 -10.71 -18.70 -8.76
CA ARG A 327 -9.37 -18.76 -8.13
C ARG A 327 -9.19 -17.59 -7.17
N ALA A 328 -8.58 -17.87 -6.02
CA ALA A 328 -8.24 -16.83 -5.05
C ALA A 328 -7.18 -15.87 -5.62
N PRO A 329 -7.43 -14.55 -5.65
CA PRO A 329 -6.41 -13.56 -5.98
C PRO A 329 -5.36 -13.46 -4.87
N ARG A 330 -4.16 -12.95 -5.19
CA ARG A 330 -3.15 -12.59 -4.20
C ARG A 330 -3.73 -11.54 -3.25
N PRO A 331 -3.74 -11.77 -1.94
CA PRO A 331 -4.44 -10.88 -1.03
C PRO A 331 -3.71 -9.54 -0.83
N CYS A 332 -4.48 -8.46 -0.75
CA CYS A 332 -4.02 -7.22 -0.13
C CYS A 332 -4.15 -7.36 1.39
N VAL A 333 -3.06 -7.23 2.11
CA VAL A 333 -2.99 -7.36 3.57
C VAL A 333 -3.18 -6.02 4.31
N LEU A 334 -3.59 -4.97 3.61
CA LEU A 334 -3.89 -3.63 4.14
C LEU A 334 -2.73 -2.96 4.92
N CYS A 335 -1.48 -3.31 4.62
CA CYS A 335 -0.31 -2.83 5.36
C CYS A 335 0.09 -1.37 5.04
N ASN A 336 -0.35 -0.79 3.95
CA ASN A 336 0.01 0.55 3.45
C ASN A 336 1.53 0.83 3.32
N GLN A 337 2.40 -0.18 3.34
CA GLN A 337 3.86 0.02 3.45
C GLN A 337 4.50 0.60 2.19
N THR A 338 4.15 0.09 1.01
CA THR A 338 4.82 0.46 -0.24
C THR A 338 3.88 0.97 -1.33
N CYS A 339 2.58 0.89 -1.12
CA CYS A 339 1.57 1.43 -2.02
C CYS A 339 1.06 2.82 -1.62
N GLN A 340 1.47 3.33 -0.45
CA GLN A 340 1.27 4.72 -0.02
C GLN A 340 2.59 5.48 -0.25
N VAL A 341 2.65 6.29 -1.30
CA VAL A 341 3.90 6.89 -1.79
C VAL A 341 4.00 8.39 -1.47
N LEU A 342 3.74 8.74 -0.22
CA LEU A 342 3.92 10.10 0.31
C LEU A 342 5.22 10.27 1.10
N ASP A 343 6.20 9.39 0.89
CA ASP A 343 7.52 9.48 1.51
C ASP A 343 8.32 10.65 0.87
N PRO A 344 8.99 11.51 1.66
CA PRO A 344 9.82 12.58 1.15
C PRO A 344 10.97 12.11 0.24
N ARG A 345 11.36 10.83 0.31
CA ARG A 345 12.32 10.21 -0.62
C ARG A 345 11.70 9.86 -1.98
N ASN A 346 10.40 10.16 -2.15
CA ASN A 346 9.68 10.03 -3.40
C ASN A 346 9.74 8.62 -4.06
N PRO A 347 9.42 7.55 -3.32
CA PRO A 347 9.40 6.21 -3.89
C PRO A 347 8.28 6.09 -4.95
N VAL A 348 8.42 5.12 -5.84
CA VAL A 348 7.32 4.73 -6.73
C VAL A 348 6.38 3.74 -6.06
N VAL A 349 5.13 3.68 -6.53
CA VAL A 349 4.15 2.69 -6.07
C VAL A 349 4.69 1.27 -6.20
N SER A 350 4.49 0.47 -5.16
CA SER A 350 4.87 -0.94 -5.11
C SER A 350 3.93 -1.70 -4.18
N CYS A 351 4.12 -3.01 -4.02
CA CYS A 351 3.38 -3.82 -3.06
C CYS A 351 4.30 -4.82 -2.38
N ILE A 352 4.15 -5.01 -1.08
CA ILE A 352 4.97 -5.99 -0.34
C ILE A 352 4.75 -7.42 -0.83
N GLY A 353 3.53 -7.73 -1.27
CA GLY A 353 3.15 -9.06 -1.76
C GLY A 353 3.30 -9.22 -3.28
N ASN A 354 3.36 -8.13 -4.04
CA ASN A 354 3.43 -8.16 -5.50
C ASN A 354 4.63 -7.35 -6.02
N PRO A 355 5.74 -7.98 -6.34
CA PRO A 355 6.94 -7.29 -6.82
C PRO A 355 6.81 -6.72 -8.24
N GLU A 356 5.76 -7.10 -9.00
CA GLU A 356 5.45 -6.53 -10.33
C GLU A 356 4.93 -5.08 -10.22
N ALA A 357 4.21 -4.75 -9.14
CA ALA A 357 3.54 -3.47 -9.00
C ALA A 357 4.51 -2.28 -9.07
N GLY A 358 4.30 -1.38 -10.04
CA GLY A 358 5.16 -0.24 -10.35
C GLY A 358 6.41 -0.59 -11.16
N ALA A 359 6.62 -1.85 -11.51
CA ALA A 359 7.73 -2.37 -12.30
C ALA A 359 7.27 -3.07 -13.59
N GLU A 360 6.02 -2.89 -14.01
CA GLU A 360 5.40 -3.59 -15.13
C GLU A 360 6.19 -3.52 -16.45
N PRO A 361 6.84 -2.39 -16.83
CA PRO A 361 7.64 -2.37 -18.06
C PRO A 361 8.92 -3.22 -18.00
N CYS A 362 9.41 -3.50 -16.79
CA CYS A 362 10.61 -4.29 -16.55
C CYS A 362 10.29 -5.79 -16.38
N GLU A 363 9.01 -6.13 -16.44
CA GLU A 363 8.54 -7.49 -16.34
C GLU A 363 8.49 -8.12 -17.75
N PRO A 364 9.48 -8.94 -18.16
CA PRO A 364 9.36 -9.66 -19.41
C PRO A 364 8.10 -10.52 -19.39
N SER A 365 7.38 -10.56 -20.51
CA SER A 365 6.33 -11.56 -20.68
C SER A 365 6.96 -12.92 -20.41
N ALA A 366 6.37 -13.70 -19.49
CA ALA A 366 6.85 -15.03 -19.14
C ALA A 366 6.84 -15.91 -20.40
N GLY A 367 7.93 -15.90 -21.14
CA GLY A 367 8.20 -16.90 -22.17
C GLY A 367 8.38 -18.24 -21.44
N LYS A 368 7.74 -19.30 -21.95
CA LYS A 368 8.08 -20.64 -21.48
C LYS A 368 9.54 -20.88 -21.84
N PRO A 369 10.38 -21.38 -20.91
CA PRO A 369 11.75 -21.73 -21.22
C PRO A 369 11.81 -22.74 -22.35
N ALA A 370 12.81 -22.60 -23.21
CA ALA A 370 13.03 -23.53 -24.33
C ALA A 370 13.25 -24.99 -23.86
N ALA A 371 13.79 -25.16 -22.63
CA ALA A 371 13.93 -26.44 -21.96
C ALA A 371 13.66 -26.24 -20.45
N PRO A 372 12.54 -26.78 -19.92
CA PRO A 372 12.29 -26.74 -18.48
C PRO A 372 13.31 -27.59 -17.72
N GLY A 373 13.98 -27.00 -16.73
CA GLY A 373 14.90 -27.68 -15.83
C GLY A 373 14.27 -28.00 -14.47
N GLU A 374 15.11 -28.44 -13.54
CA GLU A 374 14.72 -28.68 -12.16
C GLU A 374 15.30 -27.60 -11.21
N VAL A 375 14.45 -27.09 -10.32
CA VAL A 375 14.82 -26.14 -9.28
C VAL A 375 14.55 -26.74 -7.90
N LEU A 376 15.55 -26.70 -7.04
CA LEU A 376 15.41 -26.97 -5.61
C LEU A 376 15.43 -25.65 -4.85
N VAL A 377 14.38 -25.37 -4.11
CA VAL A 377 14.32 -24.25 -3.17
C VAL A 377 14.49 -24.78 -1.75
N VAL A 378 15.39 -24.21 -0.97
CA VAL A 378 15.65 -24.61 0.41
C VAL A 378 15.19 -23.49 1.35
N GLY A 379 14.13 -23.77 2.11
CA GLY A 379 13.44 -22.83 3.00
C GLY A 379 12.15 -22.29 2.39
N ALA A 380 11.05 -22.41 3.15
CA ALA A 380 9.69 -22.03 2.75
C ALA A 380 9.19 -20.73 3.43
N GLY A 381 10.08 -19.79 3.71
CA GLY A 381 9.72 -18.42 4.04
C GLY A 381 9.21 -17.65 2.81
N PRO A 382 8.80 -16.37 2.96
CA PRO A 382 8.26 -15.57 1.84
C PRO A 382 9.16 -15.57 0.59
N ALA A 383 10.48 -15.49 0.75
CA ALA A 383 11.43 -15.50 -0.36
C ALA A 383 11.41 -16.85 -1.11
N GLY A 384 11.49 -17.97 -0.40
CA GLY A 384 11.49 -19.29 -1.01
C GLY A 384 10.15 -19.65 -1.65
N LEU A 385 9.04 -19.30 -1.00
CA LEU A 385 7.69 -19.52 -1.56
C LEU A 385 7.47 -18.74 -2.85
N GLU A 386 7.85 -17.45 -2.91
CA GLU A 386 7.72 -16.66 -4.15
C GLU A 386 8.68 -17.16 -5.23
N ALA A 387 9.88 -17.59 -4.88
CA ALA A 387 10.82 -18.19 -5.83
C ALA A 387 10.26 -19.49 -6.43
N ALA A 388 9.75 -20.39 -5.59
CA ALA A 388 9.15 -21.66 -6.00
C ALA A 388 7.93 -21.44 -6.90
N ARG A 389 7.03 -20.52 -6.48
CA ARG A 389 5.84 -20.14 -7.25
C ARG A 389 6.23 -19.60 -8.64
N THR A 390 7.19 -18.67 -8.68
CA THR A 390 7.60 -18.02 -9.94
C THR A 390 8.25 -19.00 -10.91
N ALA A 391 9.13 -19.87 -10.43
CA ALA A 391 9.74 -20.92 -11.25
C ALA A 391 8.70 -21.91 -11.77
N ALA A 392 7.79 -22.38 -10.93
CA ALA A 392 6.73 -23.32 -11.32
C ALA A 392 5.71 -22.68 -12.30
N GLU A 393 5.35 -21.40 -12.12
CA GLU A 393 4.48 -20.66 -13.04
C GLU A 393 5.09 -20.56 -14.45
N SER A 394 6.42 -20.51 -14.52
CA SER A 394 7.18 -20.50 -15.78
C SER A 394 7.39 -21.91 -16.37
N GLY A 395 6.88 -22.97 -15.74
CA GLY A 395 6.89 -24.33 -16.26
C GLY A 395 8.08 -25.20 -15.81
N TRP A 396 8.86 -24.75 -14.81
CA TRP A 396 9.94 -25.56 -14.24
C TRP A 396 9.42 -26.60 -13.25
N SER A 397 10.13 -27.75 -13.14
CA SER A 397 9.90 -28.73 -12.08
C SER A 397 10.51 -28.19 -10.78
N VAL A 398 9.70 -27.98 -9.74
CA VAL A 398 10.17 -27.36 -8.49
C VAL A 398 10.00 -28.31 -7.31
N ARG A 399 11.10 -28.49 -6.56
CA ARG A 399 11.10 -29.09 -5.22
C ARG A 399 11.36 -28.00 -4.19
N LEU A 400 10.64 -28.05 -3.07
CA LEU A 400 10.79 -27.14 -1.94
C LEU A 400 11.02 -27.94 -0.65
N ALA A 401 12.18 -27.78 -0.03
CA ALA A 401 12.51 -28.38 1.25
C ALA A 401 12.38 -27.36 2.38
N GLU A 402 11.62 -27.72 3.42
CA GLU A 402 11.40 -26.87 4.61
C GLU A 402 11.69 -27.70 5.88
N ARG A 403 12.53 -27.16 6.75
CA ARG A 403 12.92 -27.82 7.99
C ARG A 403 11.81 -27.90 9.05
N SER A 404 10.85 -26.96 9.01
CA SER A 404 9.71 -26.96 9.92
C SER A 404 8.53 -27.76 9.37
N SER A 405 7.56 -28.05 10.25
CA SER A 405 6.32 -28.76 9.90
C SER A 405 5.29 -27.86 9.18
N ARG A 406 5.64 -26.59 8.89
CA ARG A 406 4.71 -25.63 8.23
C ARG A 406 5.45 -24.66 7.33
N LEU A 407 4.73 -24.16 6.32
CA LEU A 407 5.17 -23.10 5.41
C LEU A 407 5.08 -21.72 6.08
N GLY A 408 5.81 -20.72 5.52
CA GLY A 408 5.71 -19.31 5.86
C GLY A 408 6.87 -18.76 6.68
N GLY A 409 7.80 -19.62 7.14
CA GLY A 409 9.01 -19.21 7.86
C GLY A 409 8.71 -18.30 9.06
N GLU A 410 9.47 -17.21 9.22
CA GLU A 410 9.33 -16.28 10.35
C GLU A 410 7.96 -15.58 10.38
N VAL A 411 7.35 -15.29 9.23
CA VAL A 411 5.98 -14.71 9.17
C VAL A 411 4.96 -15.65 9.81
N ALA A 412 5.04 -16.95 9.53
CA ALA A 412 4.16 -17.94 10.16
C ALA A 412 4.44 -18.07 11.66
N ARG A 413 5.72 -18.01 12.06
CA ARG A 413 6.15 -18.08 13.46
C ARG A 413 5.64 -16.88 14.27
N ALA A 414 5.78 -15.66 13.72
CA ALA A 414 5.33 -14.42 14.36
C ALA A 414 3.84 -14.12 14.13
N GLY A 415 3.09 -15.03 13.52
CA GLY A 415 1.74 -14.77 12.99
C GLY A 415 0.74 -14.20 13.99
N ALA A 416 0.82 -14.54 15.28
CA ALA A 416 -0.05 -13.94 16.28
C ALA A 416 0.28 -12.48 16.62
N LEU A 417 1.50 -12.01 16.33
CA LEU A 417 1.92 -10.60 16.46
C LEU A 417 1.60 -9.79 15.20
N VAL A 418 1.63 -10.42 14.04
CA VAL A 418 1.41 -9.79 12.73
C VAL A 418 0.38 -10.56 11.89
N PRO A 419 -0.84 -10.78 12.41
CA PRO A 419 -1.82 -11.68 11.80
C PRO A 419 -2.24 -11.24 10.38
N HIS A 420 -2.12 -9.97 10.07
CA HIS A 420 -2.44 -9.43 8.75
C HIS A 420 -1.52 -9.95 7.63
N LEU A 421 -0.33 -10.48 7.95
CA LEU A 421 0.61 -11.02 6.96
C LEU A 421 0.35 -12.51 6.64
N LEU A 422 -0.34 -13.25 7.52
CA LEU A 422 -0.61 -14.68 7.32
C LEU A 422 -1.32 -15.00 6.00
N PRO A 423 -2.38 -14.27 5.59
CA PRO A 423 -3.05 -14.56 4.33
C PRO A 423 -2.11 -14.53 3.11
N LEU A 424 -1.03 -13.76 3.14
CA LEU A 424 -0.08 -13.68 2.04
C LEU A 424 0.77 -14.96 1.93
N VAL A 425 1.28 -15.48 3.03
CA VAL A 425 2.06 -16.74 3.02
C VAL A 425 1.17 -17.95 2.76
N ASP A 426 -0.06 -17.96 3.28
CA ASP A 426 -1.05 -18.99 3.01
C ASP A 426 -1.38 -19.05 1.50
N TRP A 427 -1.60 -17.89 0.87
CA TRP A 427 -1.81 -17.79 -0.56
C TRP A 427 -0.61 -18.28 -1.36
N LEU A 428 0.61 -17.90 -0.97
CA LEU A 428 1.85 -18.37 -1.63
C LEU A 428 1.97 -19.89 -1.56
N GLY A 429 1.69 -20.49 -0.40
CA GLY A 429 1.68 -21.93 -0.22
C GLY A 429 0.62 -22.63 -1.09
N ALA A 430 -0.59 -22.08 -1.13
CA ALA A 430 -1.67 -22.60 -1.96
C ALA A 430 -1.36 -22.50 -3.47
N GLU A 431 -0.74 -21.40 -3.92
CA GLU A 431 -0.31 -21.26 -5.33
C GLU A 431 0.83 -22.23 -5.69
N CYS A 432 1.80 -22.45 -4.77
CA CYS A 432 2.82 -23.48 -4.95
C CYS A 432 2.18 -24.87 -5.16
N ALA A 433 1.23 -25.23 -4.30
CA ALA A 433 0.50 -26.50 -4.42
C ALA A 433 -0.27 -26.60 -5.73
N ARG A 434 -1.00 -25.54 -6.11
CA ARG A 434 -1.75 -25.47 -7.39
C ARG A 434 -0.85 -25.62 -8.61
N LEU A 435 0.38 -25.10 -8.55
CA LEU A 435 1.38 -25.17 -9.64
C LEU A 435 2.18 -26.46 -9.65
N GLY A 436 1.91 -27.39 -8.72
CA GLY A 436 2.54 -28.69 -8.67
C GLY A 436 3.96 -28.69 -8.05
N VAL A 437 4.28 -27.68 -7.22
CA VAL A 437 5.52 -27.67 -6.43
C VAL A 437 5.53 -28.86 -5.47
N ARG A 438 6.58 -29.67 -5.49
CA ARG A 438 6.76 -30.81 -4.57
C ARG A 438 7.36 -30.30 -3.25
N VAL A 439 6.52 -30.19 -2.22
CA VAL A 439 6.91 -29.69 -0.90
C VAL A 439 7.28 -30.86 0.02
N ALA A 440 8.44 -30.76 0.64
CA ALA A 440 8.91 -31.65 1.70
C ALA A 440 9.08 -30.85 3.00
N LEU A 441 8.15 -31.02 3.92
CA LEU A 441 8.21 -30.47 5.29
C LEU A 441 9.10 -31.37 6.18
N ASP A 442 9.45 -30.88 7.37
CA ASP A 442 10.33 -31.58 8.33
C ASP A 442 11.64 -32.08 7.67
N THR A 443 12.12 -31.35 6.67
CA THR A 443 13.25 -31.73 5.83
C THR A 443 14.35 -30.66 5.88
N SER A 444 15.39 -30.94 6.66
CA SER A 444 16.59 -30.11 6.73
C SER A 444 17.59 -30.54 5.66
N MET A 445 18.15 -29.58 4.94
CA MET A 445 19.19 -29.79 3.95
C MET A 445 20.58 -29.52 4.56
N THR A 446 21.57 -30.32 4.18
CA THR A 446 22.98 -30.11 4.52
C THR A 446 23.77 -29.53 3.35
N ARG A 447 24.92 -28.90 3.61
CA ARG A 447 25.85 -28.43 2.55
C ARG A 447 26.21 -29.50 1.54
N GLY A 448 26.40 -30.75 2.02
CA GLY A 448 26.74 -31.90 1.18
C GLY A 448 25.61 -32.26 0.21
N GLU A 449 24.36 -32.20 0.66
CA GLU A 449 23.17 -32.44 -0.17
C GLU A 449 22.99 -31.33 -1.19
N VAL A 450 23.07 -30.05 -0.78
CA VAL A 450 23.03 -28.89 -1.69
C VAL A 450 24.10 -29.04 -2.79
N THR A 451 25.34 -29.35 -2.40
CA THR A 451 26.45 -29.57 -3.36
C THR A 451 26.15 -30.71 -4.34
N ARG A 452 25.53 -31.78 -3.87
CA ARG A 452 25.17 -32.94 -4.71
C ARG A 452 24.11 -32.58 -5.72
N GLU A 453 23.08 -31.87 -5.30
CA GLU A 453 22.02 -31.37 -6.18
C GLU A 453 22.56 -30.44 -7.29
N MET A 454 23.44 -29.53 -6.93
CA MET A 454 24.08 -28.65 -7.90
C MET A 454 24.92 -29.42 -8.92
N ARG A 455 25.68 -30.43 -8.48
CA ARG A 455 26.47 -31.28 -9.37
C ARG A 455 25.61 -32.14 -10.32
N SER A 456 24.40 -32.45 -9.95
CA SER A 456 23.44 -33.15 -10.84
C SER A 456 22.78 -32.23 -11.87
N GLY A 457 23.10 -30.91 -11.87
CA GLY A 457 22.53 -29.93 -12.78
C GLY A 457 21.23 -29.30 -12.30
N THR A 458 20.84 -29.54 -11.02
CA THR A 458 19.70 -28.88 -10.40
C THR A 458 20.07 -27.45 -9.99
N TRP A 459 19.25 -26.48 -10.35
CA TRP A 459 19.36 -25.11 -9.81
C TRP A 459 18.96 -25.09 -8.34
N VAL A 460 19.81 -24.54 -7.47
CA VAL A 460 19.52 -24.47 -6.04
C VAL A 460 19.39 -23.01 -5.59
N LEU A 461 18.23 -22.67 -5.01
CA LEU A 461 17.93 -21.39 -4.38
C LEU A 461 17.87 -21.59 -2.86
N VAL A 462 18.78 -20.95 -2.12
CA VAL A 462 18.87 -21.07 -0.66
C VAL A 462 18.20 -19.89 0.00
N ALA A 463 17.09 -20.13 0.71
CA ALA A 463 16.27 -19.16 1.45
C ALA A 463 16.19 -19.53 2.95
N GLU A 464 17.33 -19.86 3.57
CA GLU A 464 17.42 -20.37 4.95
C GLU A 464 17.05 -19.35 6.05
N GLY A 465 16.83 -18.08 5.66
CA GLY A 465 16.37 -17.02 6.56
C GLY A 465 17.44 -16.45 7.48
N SER A 466 17.03 -15.96 8.64
CA SER A 466 17.90 -15.37 9.67
C SER A 466 17.68 -16.04 11.02
N ASP A 467 18.68 -15.90 11.90
CA ASP A 467 18.54 -16.21 13.31
C ASP A 467 18.14 -14.95 14.08
N PRO A 468 17.38 -15.06 15.17
CA PRO A 468 17.18 -13.94 16.09
C PRO A 468 18.53 -13.37 16.52
N SER A 469 18.62 -12.05 16.67
CA SER A 469 19.84 -11.46 17.25
C SER A 469 20.01 -11.95 18.67
N PRO A 470 21.15 -12.57 19.03
CA PRO A 470 21.34 -13.09 20.38
C PRO A 470 21.64 -11.98 21.41
N ASP A 471 22.04 -10.78 20.95
CA ASP A 471 22.44 -9.67 21.82
C ASP A 471 22.43 -8.36 21.03
N PRO A 472 21.54 -7.41 21.37
CA PRO A 472 21.53 -6.06 20.79
C PRO A 472 22.51 -5.10 21.50
N SER A 473 23.27 -5.57 22.49
CA SER A 473 24.26 -4.71 23.18
C SER A 473 25.31 -4.22 22.17
N PRO A 474 25.59 -2.90 22.13
CA PRO A 474 26.75 -2.39 21.39
C PRO A 474 28.07 -2.84 22.02
N ASP A 475 28.05 -3.40 23.23
CA ASP A 475 29.17 -4.05 23.88
C ASP A 475 29.16 -5.56 23.49
N PRO A 476 30.21 -6.08 22.82
CA PRO A 476 30.28 -7.46 22.42
C PRO A 476 30.43 -8.45 23.61
N SER A 477 30.41 -7.95 24.84
CA SER A 477 30.45 -8.82 26.03
C SER A 477 29.15 -9.60 26.14
N PRO A 478 29.21 -10.93 26.41
CA PRO A 478 27.99 -11.71 26.64
C PRO A 478 27.22 -11.13 27.83
N PRO A 479 25.88 -11.18 27.81
CA PRO A 479 25.06 -10.72 28.91
C PRO A 479 25.54 -11.39 30.20
N PRO A 480 25.65 -10.66 31.32
CA PRO A 480 26.11 -11.23 32.59
C PRO A 480 25.19 -12.41 32.98
N ALA A 481 25.76 -13.43 33.60
CA ALA A 481 25.02 -14.63 34.02
C ALA A 481 23.77 -14.31 34.89
N ASP A 482 23.84 -13.19 35.62
CA ASP A 482 22.77 -12.66 36.45
C ASP A 482 21.95 -11.54 35.73
N GLY A 483 22.05 -11.42 34.40
CA GLY A 483 21.36 -10.40 33.61
C GLY A 483 19.88 -10.68 33.40
N PRO A 484 19.15 -9.75 32.74
CA PRO A 484 17.76 -9.93 32.40
C PRO A 484 17.60 -11.10 31.43
N HIS A 485 16.45 -11.73 31.44
CA HIS A 485 16.14 -12.75 30.42
C HIS A 485 15.96 -12.10 29.05
N TRP A 486 16.87 -12.37 28.13
CA TRP A 486 16.80 -11.89 26.75
C TRP A 486 15.99 -12.85 25.88
N MET A 487 15.07 -12.31 25.10
CA MET A 487 14.29 -13.11 24.16
C MET A 487 13.98 -12.32 22.88
N SER A 488 13.79 -13.02 21.79
CA SER A 488 13.36 -12.41 20.54
C SER A 488 11.87 -12.07 20.56
N ALA A 489 11.46 -11.15 19.69
CA ALA A 489 10.05 -10.80 19.49
C ALA A 489 9.16 -12.02 19.22
N ALA A 490 9.61 -12.99 18.43
CA ALA A 490 8.84 -14.20 18.13
C ALA A 490 8.69 -15.14 19.33
N ALA A 491 9.70 -15.20 20.21
CA ALA A 491 9.65 -16.04 21.41
C ALA A 491 8.61 -15.58 22.45
N VAL A 492 8.13 -14.34 22.35
CA VAL A 492 7.01 -13.84 23.18
C VAL A 492 5.77 -14.72 23.08
N LEU A 493 5.59 -15.40 21.95
CA LEU A 493 4.43 -16.29 21.70
C LEU A 493 4.55 -17.64 22.43
N ASP A 494 5.77 -18.04 22.79
CA ASP A 494 6.04 -19.29 23.53
C ASP A 494 5.90 -19.09 25.05
N GLY A 495 5.75 -17.84 25.50
CA GLY A 495 5.61 -17.41 26.87
C GLY A 495 6.73 -16.46 27.31
N VAL A 496 6.37 -15.54 28.20
CA VAL A 496 7.30 -14.53 28.75
C VAL A 496 7.45 -14.76 30.25
N PRO A 497 8.67 -14.85 30.81
CA PRO A 497 8.91 -14.93 32.24
C PRO A 497 8.21 -13.81 33.01
N ASP A 498 7.91 -14.05 34.28
CA ASP A 498 7.30 -13.02 35.15
C ASP A 498 8.26 -11.83 35.36
N GLY A 499 7.67 -10.66 35.60
CA GLY A 499 8.43 -9.45 35.90
C GLY A 499 8.14 -8.30 34.95
N ALA A 500 8.90 -7.22 35.11
CA ALA A 500 8.86 -6.04 34.26
C ALA A 500 9.59 -6.29 32.93
N VAL A 501 9.02 -5.83 31.83
CA VAL A 501 9.53 -6.11 30.49
C VAL A 501 10.00 -4.80 29.81
N VAL A 502 11.20 -4.86 29.25
CA VAL A 502 11.66 -3.86 28.27
C VAL A 502 11.45 -4.41 26.87
N THR A 503 10.73 -3.71 26.03
CA THR A 503 10.69 -3.94 24.58
C THR A 503 11.72 -3.03 23.93
N TRP A 504 12.79 -3.61 23.39
CA TRP A 504 13.83 -2.89 22.65
C TRP A 504 13.50 -2.88 21.16
N ASP A 505 13.26 -1.69 20.60
CA ASP A 505 13.01 -1.53 19.15
C ASP A 505 13.94 -0.48 18.54
N PRO A 506 15.05 -0.91 17.92
CA PRO A 506 15.95 -0.02 17.20
C PRO A 506 15.49 0.31 15.78
N VAL A 507 14.39 -0.30 15.31
CA VAL A 507 13.90 -0.18 13.92
C VAL A 507 12.79 0.84 13.80
N GLY A 508 11.94 0.99 14.82
CA GLY A 508 10.77 1.85 14.78
C GLY A 508 9.64 1.33 13.87
N GLY A 509 9.56 0.01 13.68
CA GLY A 509 8.59 -0.65 12.82
C GLY A 509 7.33 -1.14 13.56
N PRO A 510 6.42 -1.83 12.84
CA PRO A 510 5.18 -2.33 13.43
C PRO A 510 5.41 -3.45 14.46
N LEU A 511 6.50 -4.21 14.36
CA LEU A 511 6.76 -5.36 15.22
C LEU A 511 6.94 -4.95 16.68
N GLY A 512 7.77 -3.94 16.97
CA GLY A 512 7.99 -3.46 18.34
C GLY A 512 6.70 -2.97 18.99
N VAL A 513 5.86 -2.24 18.24
CA VAL A 513 4.55 -1.79 18.71
C VAL A 513 3.63 -2.99 18.99
N ALA A 514 3.58 -3.98 18.10
CA ALA A 514 2.74 -5.18 18.27
C ALA A 514 3.16 -5.98 19.52
N VAL A 515 4.47 -6.17 19.72
CA VAL A 515 5.04 -6.82 20.90
C VAL A 515 4.66 -6.09 22.19
N ALA A 516 4.89 -4.78 22.24
CA ALA A 516 4.59 -4.00 23.44
C ALA A 516 3.09 -4.00 23.78
N CYS A 517 2.22 -3.85 22.78
CA CYS A 517 0.78 -3.92 22.97
C CYS A 517 0.33 -5.32 23.45
N ARG A 518 0.92 -6.39 22.90
CA ARG A 518 0.61 -7.76 23.29
C ARG A 518 1.03 -8.02 24.74
N LEU A 519 2.23 -7.65 25.13
CA LEU A 519 2.73 -7.81 26.51
C LEU A 519 1.88 -7.03 27.51
N ALA A 520 1.49 -5.81 27.18
CA ALA A 520 0.62 -5.01 28.02
C ALA A 520 -0.80 -5.63 28.15
N ALA A 521 -1.33 -6.19 27.06
CA ALA A 521 -2.62 -6.91 27.09
C ALA A 521 -2.56 -8.18 27.94
N ASP A 522 -1.38 -8.84 28.02
CA ASP A 522 -1.11 -9.97 28.90
C ASP A 522 -0.85 -9.53 30.37
N GLY A 523 -1.05 -8.24 30.67
CA GLY A 523 -0.93 -7.67 32.04
C GLY A 523 0.51 -7.37 32.49
N ARG A 524 1.48 -7.34 31.58
CA ARG A 524 2.87 -7.06 31.91
C ARG A 524 3.12 -5.56 32.09
N ASP A 525 4.05 -5.20 32.98
CA ASP A 525 4.58 -3.86 33.11
C ASP A 525 5.62 -3.61 32.02
N VAL A 526 5.27 -2.84 30.98
CA VAL A 526 6.06 -2.69 29.76
C VAL A 526 6.67 -1.30 29.63
N THR A 527 7.98 -1.26 29.41
CA THR A 527 8.69 -0.06 28.96
C THR A 527 9.23 -0.27 27.53
N TYR A 528 8.78 0.55 26.61
CA TYR A 528 9.28 0.56 25.23
C TYR A 528 10.49 1.47 25.14
N VAL A 529 11.62 0.93 24.70
CA VAL A 529 12.90 1.65 24.54
C VAL A 529 13.25 1.73 23.06
N THR A 530 13.58 2.93 22.57
CA THR A 530 13.94 3.17 21.18
C THR A 530 14.96 4.30 21.04
N PRO A 531 15.88 4.22 20.07
CA PRO A 531 16.79 5.31 19.73
C PRO A 531 16.09 6.50 19.04
N ASP A 532 14.83 6.35 18.63
CA ASP A 532 14.08 7.37 17.92
C ASP A 532 13.42 8.39 18.86
N ASP A 533 13.05 9.56 18.30
CA ASP A 533 12.31 10.62 19.01
C ASP A 533 10.85 10.26 19.28
N VAL A 534 10.31 9.30 18.50
CA VAL A 534 8.96 8.79 18.65
C VAL A 534 8.95 7.27 18.51
N VAL A 535 8.06 6.61 19.23
CA VAL A 535 7.86 5.16 19.09
C VAL A 535 7.25 4.86 17.74
N GLY A 536 7.77 3.84 17.05
CA GLY A 536 7.23 3.43 15.76
C GLY A 536 7.44 4.47 14.65
N SER A 537 8.57 5.17 14.65
CA SER A 537 8.88 6.29 13.73
C SER A 537 8.61 5.96 12.25
N ARG A 538 8.87 4.73 11.81
CA ARG A 538 8.63 4.28 10.42
C ARG A 538 7.16 4.11 10.07
N LEU A 539 6.26 4.07 11.07
CA LEU A 539 4.82 4.01 10.85
C LEU A 539 4.23 5.32 10.30
N ALA A 540 5.01 6.41 10.31
CA ALA A 540 4.63 7.63 9.61
C ALA A 540 4.39 7.38 8.10
N ALA A 541 5.20 6.54 7.48
CA ALA A 541 5.07 6.21 6.06
C ALA A 541 3.83 5.38 5.73
N THR A 542 3.29 4.63 6.70
CA THR A 542 2.05 3.82 6.53
C THR A 542 0.78 4.55 6.95
N GLY A 543 0.93 5.70 7.62
CA GLY A 543 -0.18 6.47 8.21
C GLY A 543 -0.62 5.97 9.58
N ASP A 544 0.03 4.95 10.17
CA ASP A 544 -0.35 4.36 11.46
C ASP A 544 0.35 4.97 12.68
N LEU A 545 1.25 5.96 12.51
CA LEU A 545 2.03 6.50 13.63
C LEU A 545 1.15 7.01 14.79
N SER A 546 0.10 7.77 14.46
CA SER A 546 -0.83 8.29 15.46
C SER A 546 -1.64 7.18 16.13
N GLY A 547 -2.12 6.21 15.33
CA GLY A 547 -2.86 5.04 15.84
C GLY A 547 -2.01 4.16 16.75
N ALA A 548 -0.75 3.92 16.38
CA ALA A 548 0.22 3.21 17.22
C ALA A 548 0.45 3.94 18.55
N GLY A 549 0.63 5.27 18.50
CA GLY A 549 0.75 6.10 19.69
C GLY A 549 -0.47 5.99 20.61
N GLU A 550 -1.68 6.01 20.04
CA GLU A 550 -2.93 5.85 20.79
C GLU A 550 -3.03 4.44 21.43
N ARG A 551 -2.75 3.38 20.69
CA ARG A 551 -2.78 2.00 21.21
C ARG A 551 -1.81 1.81 22.37
N LEU A 552 -0.56 2.27 22.24
CA LEU A 552 0.44 2.20 23.32
C LEU A 552 0.03 3.02 24.55
N GLN A 553 -0.56 4.19 24.33
CA GLN A 553 -1.03 5.04 25.43
C GLN A 553 -2.18 4.38 26.21
N ARG A 554 -3.16 3.84 25.50
CA ARG A 554 -4.29 3.13 26.12
C ARG A 554 -3.85 1.85 26.85
N ALA A 555 -2.82 1.18 26.31
CA ALA A 555 -2.23 -0.01 26.92
C ALA A 555 -1.33 0.32 28.15
N GLY A 556 -1.11 1.59 28.46
CA GLY A 556 -0.27 2.00 29.61
C GLY A 556 1.22 1.74 29.42
N VAL A 557 1.69 1.56 28.19
CA VAL A 557 3.10 1.32 27.87
C VAL A 557 3.93 2.58 28.14
N ARG A 558 4.94 2.48 29.02
CA ARG A 558 5.92 3.55 29.24
C ARG A 558 6.86 3.66 28.05
N ARG A 559 7.39 4.86 27.79
CA ARG A 559 8.25 5.16 26.65
C ARG A 559 9.57 5.76 27.12
N GLN A 560 10.68 5.11 26.76
CA GLN A 560 12.04 5.60 26.93
C GLN A 560 12.60 5.87 25.51
N LEU A 561 12.51 7.15 25.10
CA LEU A 561 12.87 7.62 23.76
C LEU A 561 14.33 8.04 23.69
N ARG A 562 14.86 8.19 22.49
CA ARG A 562 16.24 8.65 22.17
C ARG A 562 17.31 7.87 22.92
N SER A 563 17.07 6.59 23.20
CA SER A 563 17.91 5.82 24.10
C SER A 563 18.47 4.59 23.46
N ASP A 564 19.78 4.41 23.59
CA ASP A 564 20.47 3.15 23.33
C ASP A 564 20.59 2.34 24.63
N LEU A 565 20.62 1.03 24.52
CA LEU A 565 20.92 0.16 25.65
C LEU A 565 22.41 0.25 25.97
N ALA A 566 22.76 0.53 27.23
CA ALA A 566 24.13 0.82 27.67
C ALA A 566 24.65 -0.12 28.77
N GLY A 567 24.04 -1.28 28.93
CA GLY A 567 24.44 -2.34 29.84
C GLY A 567 23.45 -2.59 30.98
N TRP A 568 23.77 -3.56 31.82
CA TRP A 568 23.02 -4.04 32.97
C TRP A 568 23.70 -3.64 34.28
N ASP A 569 22.92 -3.30 35.32
CA ASP A 569 23.48 -2.92 36.62
C ASP A 569 23.12 -3.87 37.79
N GLY A 570 22.49 -4.99 37.49
CA GLY A 570 22.00 -5.96 38.48
C GLY A 570 20.51 -5.83 38.78
N THR A 571 19.85 -4.73 38.42
CA THR A 571 18.42 -4.47 38.71
C THR A 571 17.61 -3.97 37.52
N GLY A 572 18.31 -3.56 36.45
CA GLY A 572 17.68 -3.02 35.25
C GLY A 572 18.67 -2.70 34.14
N ILE A 573 18.12 -2.35 32.98
CA ILE A 573 18.91 -1.90 31.82
C ILE A 573 19.21 -0.41 31.96
N ARG A 574 20.50 -0.05 31.80
CA ARG A 574 20.91 1.34 31.63
C ARG A 574 20.61 1.79 30.20
N CYS A 575 19.81 2.84 30.09
CA CYS A 575 19.46 3.47 28.82
C CYS A 575 20.21 4.80 28.73
N ARG A 576 21.06 4.96 27.70
CA ARG A 576 21.81 6.19 27.46
C ARG A 576 21.07 7.07 26.45
N ASP A 577 20.71 8.29 26.86
CA ASP A 577 20.13 9.28 25.97
C ASP A 577 21.14 9.70 24.89
N ARG A 578 20.74 9.64 23.63
CA ARG A 578 21.62 9.90 22.47
C ARG A 578 22.01 11.36 22.31
N TYR A 579 21.22 12.28 22.86
CA TYR A 579 21.49 13.71 22.75
C TYR A 579 22.34 14.23 23.90
N THR A 580 22.00 13.82 25.12
CA THR A 580 22.69 14.34 26.32
C THR A 580 23.81 13.44 26.82
N GLY A 581 23.82 12.16 26.44
CA GLY A 581 24.70 11.14 26.98
C GLY A 581 24.35 10.68 28.40
N GLU A 582 23.30 11.27 29.02
CA GLU A 582 22.86 10.90 30.35
C GLU A 582 22.35 9.45 30.37
N THR A 583 22.63 8.75 31.44
CA THR A 583 22.19 7.38 31.64
C THR A 583 21.05 7.31 32.64
N ARG A 584 19.98 6.61 32.27
CA ARG A 584 18.84 6.30 33.14
C ARG A 584 18.69 4.80 33.32
N LEU A 585 18.34 4.38 34.52
CA LEU A 585 18.04 3.00 34.82
C LEU A 585 16.57 2.70 34.56
N VAL A 586 16.29 1.70 33.72
CA VAL A 586 14.97 1.13 33.48
C VAL A 586 14.94 -0.26 34.12
N ARG A 587 14.17 -0.42 35.20
CA ARG A 587 14.00 -1.72 35.87
C ARG A 587 13.34 -2.69 34.92
N CYS A 588 13.88 -3.88 34.78
CA CYS A 588 13.29 -4.97 34.01
C CYS A 588 13.87 -6.30 34.43
N ASP A 589 13.10 -7.34 34.25
CA ASP A 589 13.48 -8.74 34.44
C ASP A 589 13.67 -9.43 33.09
N VAL A 590 12.98 -8.91 32.06
CA VAL A 590 12.99 -9.45 30.71
C VAL A 590 13.25 -8.34 29.68
N VAL A 591 14.06 -8.62 28.69
CA VAL A 591 14.25 -7.78 27.50
C VAL A 591 13.78 -8.53 26.27
N VAL A 592 12.79 -7.97 25.57
CA VAL A 592 12.33 -8.46 24.28
C VAL A 592 12.99 -7.65 23.18
N ASP A 593 13.84 -8.32 22.40
CA ASP A 593 14.57 -7.71 21.29
C ASP A 593 13.76 -7.78 19.99
N CYS A 594 13.43 -6.60 19.45
CA CYS A 594 12.78 -6.42 18.15
C CYS A 594 13.76 -6.02 17.04
N SER A 595 15.06 -6.19 17.25
CA SER A 595 16.10 -5.96 16.24
C SER A 595 15.94 -6.93 15.06
N PRO A 596 16.43 -6.57 13.86
CA PRO A 596 16.57 -7.50 12.75
C PRO A 596 17.45 -8.69 13.14
N GLY A 597 17.10 -9.87 12.68
CA GLY A 597 17.92 -11.06 12.88
C GLY A 597 19.30 -10.97 12.20
N ARG A 598 20.12 -11.98 12.39
CA ARG A 598 21.40 -12.17 11.69
C ARG A 598 21.23 -13.20 10.58
N SER A 599 21.81 -12.91 9.40
CA SER A 599 21.77 -13.82 8.26
C SER A 599 22.34 -15.18 8.64
N ARG A 600 21.63 -16.26 8.28
CA ARG A 600 22.17 -17.62 8.38
C ARG A 600 23.17 -17.89 7.28
N HIS A 601 24.16 -18.71 7.60
CA HIS A 601 25.21 -19.12 6.69
C HIS A 601 25.46 -20.64 6.74
N GLU A 602 24.51 -21.41 7.27
CA GLU A 602 24.63 -22.86 7.40
C GLU A 602 24.76 -23.56 6.05
N LEU A 603 24.05 -23.02 5.02
CA LEU A 603 24.05 -23.54 3.67
C LEU A 603 24.84 -22.65 2.68
N ASP A 604 25.84 -21.92 3.16
CA ASP A 604 26.74 -21.16 2.29
C ASP A 604 27.64 -22.10 1.48
N VAL A 605 27.15 -22.46 0.29
CA VAL A 605 27.82 -23.35 -0.66
C VAL A 605 28.24 -22.52 -1.87
N PRO A 606 29.53 -22.54 -2.29
CA PRO A 606 29.95 -21.80 -3.48
C PRO A 606 29.10 -22.12 -4.72
N GLY A 607 28.58 -21.09 -5.39
CA GLY A 607 27.71 -21.21 -6.55
C GLY A 607 26.23 -21.43 -6.26
N ALA A 608 25.82 -21.64 -5.00
CA ALA A 608 24.41 -21.63 -4.64
C ALA A 608 23.86 -20.21 -4.59
N ASN A 609 22.64 -20.02 -5.11
CA ASN A 609 22.00 -18.72 -5.13
C ASN A 609 21.25 -18.48 -3.82
N ARG A 610 21.78 -17.61 -2.97
CA ARG A 610 21.16 -17.23 -1.69
C ARG A 610 20.17 -16.08 -1.90
N ILE A 611 19.02 -16.12 -1.20
CA ILE A 611 17.94 -15.14 -1.32
C ILE A 611 17.30 -14.80 0.03
N GLY A 612 16.75 -13.60 0.14
CA GLY A 612 16.05 -13.14 1.33
C GLY A 612 16.98 -12.91 2.52
N ASP A 613 16.51 -13.19 3.73
CA ASP A 613 17.18 -12.80 4.97
C ASP A 613 18.51 -13.51 5.23
N CYS A 614 18.76 -14.64 4.61
CA CYS A 614 20.09 -15.26 4.69
C CYS A 614 21.18 -14.46 3.94
N VAL A 615 20.75 -13.50 3.16
CA VAL A 615 21.62 -12.50 2.52
C VAL A 615 21.70 -11.23 3.35
N ALA A 616 20.53 -10.67 3.65
CA ALA A 616 20.38 -9.47 4.47
C ALA A 616 18.97 -9.45 5.08
N PRO A 617 18.84 -9.57 6.40
CA PRO A 617 17.54 -9.49 7.06
C PRO A 617 16.89 -8.13 6.82
N ARG A 618 15.69 -8.16 6.21
CA ARG A 618 14.92 -6.97 5.83
C ARG A 618 13.43 -7.20 6.06
N THR A 619 12.59 -6.68 5.19
CA THR A 619 11.14 -6.84 5.28
C THR A 619 10.61 -7.95 4.35
N VAL A 620 9.34 -8.30 4.51
CA VAL A 620 8.64 -9.23 3.61
C VAL A 620 8.69 -8.77 2.16
N ALA A 621 8.69 -7.45 1.92
CA ALA A 621 8.74 -6.88 0.58
C ALA A 621 10.04 -7.25 -0.15
N GLU A 622 11.19 -7.09 0.52
CA GLU A 622 12.49 -7.47 -0.05
C GLU A 622 12.61 -8.97 -0.21
N ALA A 623 12.16 -9.75 0.77
CA ALA A 623 12.19 -11.20 0.71
C ALA A 623 11.43 -11.74 -0.53
N ILE A 624 10.22 -11.25 -0.79
CA ILE A 624 9.41 -11.63 -1.96
C ILE A 624 10.07 -11.15 -3.26
N ARG A 625 10.62 -9.93 -3.27
CA ARG A 625 11.31 -9.37 -4.44
C ARG A 625 12.55 -10.19 -4.79
N ASP A 626 13.36 -10.56 -3.79
CA ASP A 626 14.55 -11.38 -3.99
C ASP A 626 14.18 -12.77 -4.54
N GLY A 627 13.13 -13.40 -3.99
CA GLY A 627 12.63 -14.69 -4.45
C GLY A 627 12.21 -14.66 -5.93
N ARG A 628 11.44 -13.64 -6.32
CA ARG A 628 11.02 -13.47 -7.71
C ARG A 628 12.19 -13.19 -8.65
N ALA A 629 13.11 -12.29 -8.24
CA ALA A 629 14.28 -11.95 -9.04
C ALA A 629 15.19 -13.15 -9.28
N ALA A 630 15.44 -13.94 -8.25
CA ALA A 630 16.27 -15.14 -8.35
C ALA A 630 15.66 -16.22 -9.25
N ALA A 631 14.34 -16.48 -9.11
CA ALA A 631 13.66 -17.40 -10.00
C ALA A 631 13.75 -16.97 -11.47
N ARG A 632 13.57 -15.67 -11.75
CA ARG A 632 13.71 -15.13 -13.11
C ARG A 632 15.10 -15.26 -13.66
N HIS A 633 16.12 -14.97 -12.85
CA HIS A 633 17.52 -15.14 -13.25
C HIS A 633 17.83 -16.58 -13.69
N VAL A 634 17.30 -17.57 -12.95
CA VAL A 634 17.39 -18.98 -13.33
C VAL A 634 16.73 -19.25 -14.69
N LEU A 635 15.64 -18.55 -15.00
CA LEU A 635 14.87 -18.73 -16.24
C LEU A 635 15.55 -18.13 -17.49
N GLU A 636 16.40 -17.12 -17.31
CA GLU A 636 17.02 -16.35 -18.40
C GLU A 636 18.38 -16.91 -18.85
N ARG A 637 18.96 -17.87 -18.12
CA ARG A 637 20.31 -18.40 -18.38
C ARG A 637 20.32 -19.87 -18.78
N GLU A 638 21.24 -20.21 -19.69
CA GLU A 638 21.74 -21.57 -19.80
C GLU A 638 22.46 -21.96 -18.49
N PRO A 639 22.42 -23.22 -18.05
CA PRO A 639 22.96 -23.63 -16.76
C PRO A 639 24.46 -23.41 -16.69
N ASP A 640 24.88 -22.26 -16.17
CA ASP A 640 26.24 -22.00 -15.68
C ASP A 640 26.19 -21.94 -14.14
N PRO A 641 26.55 -23.02 -13.45
CA PRO A 641 26.49 -23.11 -11.99
C PRO A 641 27.47 -22.19 -11.25
N THR A 642 28.32 -21.43 -11.97
CA THR A 642 29.39 -20.62 -11.35
C THR A 642 29.04 -19.13 -11.25
N SER A 643 27.91 -18.69 -11.82
CA SER A 643 27.55 -17.27 -11.84
C SER A 643 26.79 -16.82 -10.58
N THR A 644 27.37 -15.92 -9.81
CA THR A 644 26.72 -15.28 -8.64
C THR A 644 25.77 -14.15 -9.03
N ILE A 645 24.52 -14.20 -8.53
CA ILE A 645 23.38 -13.32 -8.90
C ILE A 645 23.55 -11.83 -8.52
N TRP A 646 24.55 -11.46 -7.73
CA TRP A 646 24.67 -10.13 -7.07
C TRP A 646 24.85 -8.93 -7.99
N ARG A 647 24.82 -9.06 -9.30
CA ARG A 647 25.06 -7.95 -10.25
C ARG A 647 23.91 -7.57 -11.17
N THR A 648 22.77 -8.19 -11.11
CA THR A 648 21.60 -7.69 -11.82
C THR A 648 20.86 -6.67 -10.97
N THR A 649 21.34 -5.43 -11.00
CA THR A 649 20.52 -4.26 -10.72
C THR A 649 19.28 -4.32 -11.61
N TRP A 650 18.12 -4.03 -11.05
CA TRP A 650 16.91 -3.73 -11.79
C TRP A 650 17.18 -2.48 -12.64
N ASP A 651 17.76 -2.67 -13.81
CA ASP A 651 18.03 -1.57 -14.71
C ASP A 651 16.78 -1.21 -15.50
N CYS A 652 15.90 -0.44 -14.87
CA CYS A 652 14.82 0.26 -15.55
C CYS A 652 15.34 1.55 -16.24
N SER A 653 16.64 1.79 -16.32
CA SER A 653 17.20 2.99 -16.94
C SER A 653 16.93 3.06 -18.45
N THR A 654 16.71 1.90 -19.08
CA THR A 654 16.34 1.81 -20.51
C THR A 654 14.83 2.03 -20.77
N ALA A 655 14.01 2.16 -19.72
CA ALA A 655 12.57 2.45 -19.82
C ALA A 655 12.25 3.96 -19.65
N ARG A 656 13.27 4.84 -19.84
CA ARG A 656 13.08 6.29 -19.89
C ARG A 656 12.44 6.73 -21.19
#